data_daec3f5165890c6aa5ade8ff98c07fda
#
_entry.id   daec3f5165890c6aa5ade8ff98c07fda
#
_cell.length_a   1.000
_cell.length_b   1.000
_cell.length_c   1.000
_cell.angle_alpha   90.00
_cell.angle_beta   90.00
_cell.angle_gamma   90.00
#
_symmetry.space_group_name_H-M   'P 1'
#
loop_
_entity.id
_entity.type
_entity.pdbx_description
1 polymer ?
#
loop_
_entity_poly.entity_id
_entity_poly.type
_entity_poly.pdbx_seq_one_letter_code
_entity_poly.pdbx_strand_id
1 'polypeptide(L)'
;MTKLILNFKSKESKKIKNSKNYLGGKGANLAEMRKLGLPVPSGFTISTKVCDIFYKNKKKLTPKILKEVNKELKIIEKESGKKFGDSKNPLLVSVRSGARVSMPGMMDTVLNLGLNDKTVQALANKTSNMRFAKDSYRRFIQMYSNVVLGVEAYNFEELIENYKLTKGVLLDTELDENDWDGLIKDFKEVVKKNTKKEFPQNVFDQLSGAISAVFLSWESNRSKIYRKLNQIPSEWGTAVNVQSMVFGNMGNDCATGVVFTRNPSDGSKEIYGEYLMNAQGEDVVAGTRTPQYITKKASKDPSLKKKSMEQSMPRIFTQLKKILNILEKHYRDMQDVEFTVENNKLWMLQTRSGKRTAKSAVKIAVDMVKEKLISKKEAILRIDPNSLDALLHPTLDEESEINVIGKGLPASPGAASGKVVFSSEEAERLNSMMQDTILVRIETSPEDIHGMNAARGILTSRGGMTSHAAVVARGMGRPCVSGSSEIDINYEEKTFKTTNLKVKEGDVITIDGSTGRIILGEVSTVKPEISEDFSKLMSWADRFRKLKIRANSETPLDTKVARDFGAEGIGLCRTEHMFFDEERILSVREMILSKTKQDRNNALTKLLPHQKKDFIEIFKIMNGLPVTIRLLDPPLHEFLPKNEKEINDVSKILNLSNKEINSRIGELHEHNPMLGHRGCRLGISFPEIYEMQCRAIFESLVHCKKNKYRSITPEIMIPLVSTKAEIEIMKNLVNRIAEKIQNENNIKIDYLVGTMIELPRAVIKAGEIAKHADFFSFGTNDLTQTTFGISRDDSGKFLNDYIENKIFDVDPFISIDEVVGELIEIASKKGKKQNKKIKLGICGEHGGDPKSIYFCSKIGLDYVSCSPYRVPVARLSAAQAEIKKNYISSFKSAAGAL
;
A
#
# COMPACT_ATOMS: atom_id res chain seq x y z
N MET A 1 25.76 -1.02 -31.24
CA MET A 1 24.32 -0.81 -30.92
C MET A 1 23.78 -2.04 -30.21
N THR A 2 23.06 -1.87 -29.10
CA THR A 2 22.41 -2.98 -28.36
C THR A 2 21.29 -3.56 -29.23
N LYS A 3 21.24 -4.89 -29.44
CA LYS A 3 20.17 -5.55 -30.19
C LYS A 3 18.81 -5.22 -29.60
N LEU A 4 17.81 -4.89 -30.43
CA LEU A 4 16.46 -4.56 -30.02
C LEU A 4 15.66 -5.80 -29.58
N ILE A 5 15.99 -6.98 -30.11
CA ILE A 5 15.34 -8.25 -29.83
C ILE A 5 16.40 -9.26 -29.37
N LEU A 6 16.15 -9.94 -28.26
CA LEU A 6 17.10 -10.84 -27.60
C LEU A 6 16.49 -12.20 -27.29
N ASN A 7 17.08 -13.26 -27.80
CA ASN A 7 16.74 -14.64 -27.43
C ASN A 7 17.10 -14.92 -25.96
N PHE A 8 16.35 -15.75 -25.26
CA PHE A 8 16.59 -16.08 -23.85
C PHE A 8 17.95 -16.72 -23.59
N LYS A 9 18.55 -17.40 -24.57
CA LYS A 9 19.91 -17.94 -24.51
C LYS A 9 21.02 -16.93 -24.88
N SER A 10 20.67 -15.71 -25.32
CA SER A 10 21.66 -14.77 -25.85
C SER A 10 22.73 -14.41 -24.81
N LYS A 11 24.00 -14.57 -25.20
CA LYS A 11 25.12 -14.10 -24.38
C LYS A 11 25.14 -12.57 -24.20
N GLU A 12 24.48 -11.83 -25.09
CA GLU A 12 24.39 -10.37 -25.06
C GLU A 12 23.50 -9.89 -23.91
N SER A 13 22.51 -10.69 -23.48
CA SER A 13 21.71 -10.38 -22.29
C SER A 13 22.57 -10.20 -21.03
N LYS A 14 23.73 -10.88 -20.97
CA LYS A 14 24.69 -10.78 -19.86
C LYS A 14 25.41 -9.43 -19.79
N LYS A 15 25.53 -8.72 -20.94
CA LYS A 15 26.26 -7.44 -21.06
C LYS A 15 25.39 -6.23 -20.76
N ILE A 16 24.07 -6.42 -20.61
CA ILE A 16 23.13 -5.32 -20.38
C ILE A 16 23.11 -4.95 -18.90
N LYS A 17 23.69 -3.81 -18.55
CA LYS A 17 23.50 -3.19 -17.25
C LYS A 17 22.01 -2.90 -17.06
N ASN A 18 21.42 -3.27 -15.92
CA ASN A 18 20.00 -3.12 -15.63
C ASN A 18 19.09 -3.83 -16.65
N SER A 19 19.27 -5.15 -16.84
CA SER A 19 18.52 -5.96 -17.80
C SER A 19 16.99 -5.82 -17.67
N LYS A 20 16.48 -5.64 -16.46
CA LYS A 20 15.05 -5.38 -16.21
C LYS A 20 14.54 -4.09 -16.88
N ASN A 21 15.35 -3.04 -16.96
CA ASN A 21 14.95 -1.80 -17.63
C ASN A 21 14.85 -1.98 -19.15
N TYR A 22 15.60 -2.91 -19.72
CA TYR A 22 15.66 -3.14 -21.15
C TYR A 22 14.77 -4.29 -21.64
N LEU A 23 14.74 -5.41 -20.89
CA LEU A 23 13.96 -6.61 -21.22
C LEU A 23 12.63 -6.71 -20.47
N GLY A 24 12.35 -5.76 -19.59
CA GLY A 24 11.27 -5.89 -18.62
C GLY A 24 11.57 -6.95 -17.57
N GLY A 25 10.75 -7.02 -16.53
CA GLY A 25 10.94 -7.99 -15.45
C GLY A 25 10.82 -9.44 -15.93
N LYS A 26 9.79 -9.74 -16.72
CA LYS A 26 9.54 -11.11 -17.24
C LYS A 26 10.66 -11.59 -18.18
N GLY A 27 11.01 -10.79 -19.17
CA GLY A 27 12.06 -11.14 -20.13
C GLY A 27 13.44 -11.34 -19.48
N ALA A 28 13.80 -10.46 -18.54
CA ALA A 28 15.04 -10.58 -17.79
C ALA A 28 15.09 -11.88 -16.97
N ASN A 29 13.99 -12.20 -16.26
CA ASN A 29 13.91 -13.41 -15.44
C ASN A 29 13.91 -14.70 -16.28
N LEU A 30 13.23 -14.73 -17.44
CA LEU A 30 13.27 -15.86 -18.37
C LEU A 30 14.69 -16.12 -18.88
N ALA A 31 15.41 -15.07 -19.28
CA ALA A 31 16.80 -15.17 -19.68
C ALA A 31 17.72 -15.66 -18.54
N GLU A 32 17.47 -15.19 -17.32
CA GLU A 32 18.27 -15.60 -16.14
C GLU A 32 17.98 -17.07 -15.76
N MET A 33 16.72 -17.52 -15.73
CA MET A 33 16.39 -18.92 -15.50
C MET A 33 17.02 -19.84 -16.55
N ARG A 34 17.03 -19.43 -17.82
CA ARG A 34 17.67 -20.19 -18.90
C ARG A 34 19.17 -20.29 -18.72
N LYS A 35 19.82 -19.23 -18.21
CA LYS A 35 21.24 -19.19 -17.86
C LYS A 35 21.59 -20.13 -16.71
N LEU A 36 20.67 -20.27 -15.73
CA LEU A 36 20.79 -21.22 -14.63
C LEU A 36 20.58 -22.68 -15.06
N GLY A 37 20.31 -22.95 -16.36
CA GLY A 37 20.06 -24.28 -16.87
C GLY A 37 18.67 -24.83 -16.56
N LEU A 38 17.74 -23.98 -16.12
CA LEU A 38 16.39 -24.41 -15.79
C LEU A 38 15.56 -24.68 -17.05
N PRO A 39 14.57 -25.59 -16.99
CA PRO A 39 13.75 -25.97 -18.13
C PRO A 39 12.74 -24.86 -18.49
N VAL A 40 13.18 -23.88 -19.25
CA VAL A 40 12.36 -22.77 -19.76
C VAL A 40 12.09 -22.99 -21.25
N PRO A 41 10.84 -22.88 -21.73
CA PRO A 41 10.55 -22.96 -23.16
C PRO A 41 11.33 -21.90 -23.95
N SER A 42 11.69 -22.20 -25.19
CA SER A 42 12.44 -21.30 -26.07
C SER A 42 11.65 -20.03 -26.34
N GLY A 43 12.34 -18.90 -26.46
CA GLY A 43 11.71 -17.62 -26.72
C GLY A 43 12.68 -16.46 -26.83
N PHE A 44 12.13 -15.28 -27.12
CA PHE A 44 12.87 -14.03 -27.19
C PHE A 44 12.07 -12.87 -26.59
N THR A 45 12.78 -11.82 -26.22
CA THR A 45 12.19 -10.57 -25.72
C THR A 45 12.43 -9.44 -26.73
N ILE A 46 11.35 -8.75 -27.09
CA ILE A 46 11.36 -7.46 -27.79
C ILE A 46 11.49 -6.39 -26.71
N SER A 47 12.56 -5.59 -26.76
CA SER A 47 12.92 -4.69 -25.66
C SER A 47 11.97 -3.50 -25.49
N THR A 48 11.99 -2.87 -24.30
CA THR A 48 11.22 -1.65 -24.00
C THR A 48 11.50 -0.50 -24.97
N LYS A 49 12.69 -0.45 -25.56
CA LYS A 49 13.02 0.55 -26.59
C LYS A 49 12.17 0.43 -27.86
N VAL A 50 11.71 -0.79 -28.16
CA VAL A 50 10.82 -0.99 -29.32
C VAL A 50 9.44 -0.41 -29.05
N CYS A 51 9.00 -0.36 -27.80
CA CYS A 51 7.78 0.32 -27.41
C CYS A 51 7.83 1.82 -27.80
N ASP A 52 8.92 2.52 -27.49
CA ASP A 52 9.11 3.92 -27.86
C ASP A 52 9.11 4.11 -29.39
N ILE A 53 9.80 3.19 -30.12
CA ILE A 53 9.83 3.22 -31.58
C ILE A 53 8.44 3.01 -32.17
N PHE A 54 7.66 2.08 -31.60
CA PHE A 54 6.29 1.78 -32.00
C PHE A 54 5.36 2.99 -31.88
N TYR A 55 5.39 3.69 -30.72
CA TYR A 55 4.58 4.90 -30.53
C TYR A 55 5.01 6.05 -31.43
N LYS A 56 6.31 6.26 -31.61
CA LYS A 56 6.86 7.28 -32.53
C LYS A 56 6.51 6.97 -34.00
N ASN A 57 6.39 5.69 -34.35
CA ASN A 57 5.99 5.25 -35.71
C ASN A 57 4.46 5.09 -35.86
N LYS A 58 3.67 5.99 -35.27
CA LYS A 58 2.21 6.03 -35.38
C LYS A 58 1.55 4.68 -34.98
N LYS A 59 2.05 4.05 -33.92
CA LYS A 59 1.55 2.76 -33.40
C LYS A 59 1.63 1.61 -34.42
N LYS A 60 2.69 1.57 -35.23
CA LYS A 60 2.96 0.49 -36.20
C LYS A 60 4.36 -0.06 -36.02
N LEU A 61 4.49 -1.38 -36.17
CA LEU A 61 5.79 -2.05 -36.20
C LEU A 61 6.52 -1.72 -37.51
N THR A 62 7.80 -1.39 -37.44
CA THR A 62 8.59 -1.12 -38.65
C THR A 62 9.00 -2.42 -39.35
N PRO A 63 9.17 -2.42 -40.68
CA PRO A 63 9.66 -3.59 -41.45
C PRO A 63 10.97 -4.17 -40.89
N LYS A 64 11.85 -3.32 -40.37
CA LYS A 64 13.10 -3.74 -39.71
C LYS A 64 12.84 -4.57 -38.44
N ILE A 65 11.91 -4.16 -37.60
CA ILE A 65 11.54 -4.89 -36.38
C ILE A 65 10.92 -6.24 -36.76
N LEU A 66 10.00 -6.28 -37.73
CA LEU A 66 9.39 -7.51 -38.21
C LEU A 66 10.43 -8.49 -38.78
N LYS A 67 11.41 -8.00 -39.50
CA LYS A 67 12.53 -8.82 -40.01
C LYS A 67 13.36 -9.43 -38.88
N GLU A 68 13.64 -8.66 -37.82
CA GLU A 68 14.35 -9.16 -36.63
C GLU A 68 13.49 -10.17 -35.85
N VAL A 69 12.17 -9.94 -35.68
CA VAL A 69 11.22 -10.90 -35.08
C VAL A 69 11.27 -12.24 -35.82
N ASN A 70 11.16 -12.20 -37.15
CA ASN A 70 11.21 -13.42 -37.98
C ASN A 70 12.54 -14.16 -37.88
N LYS A 71 13.65 -13.43 -37.71
CA LYS A 71 14.97 -14.05 -37.49
C LYS A 71 15.03 -14.79 -36.16
N GLU A 72 14.55 -14.21 -35.06
CA GLU A 72 14.55 -14.85 -33.75
C GLU A 72 13.51 -16.01 -33.69
N LEU A 73 12.40 -15.88 -34.41
CA LEU A 73 11.42 -16.96 -34.55
C LEU A 73 12.03 -18.24 -35.18
N LYS A 74 12.86 -18.09 -36.24
CA LYS A 74 13.61 -19.21 -36.85
C LYS A 74 14.56 -19.91 -35.86
N ILE A 75 15.08 -19.18 -34.87
CA ILE A 75 15.90 -19.80 -33.82
C ILE A 75 15.01 -20.66 -32.90
N ILE A 76 13.82 -20.18 -32.54
CA ILE A 76 12.85 -20.99 -31.75
C ILE A 76 12.46 -22.24 -32.55
N GLU A 77 12.17 -22.12 -33.83
CA GLU A 77 11.84 -23.26 -34.72
C GLU A 77 12.95 -24.32 -34.68
N LYS A 78 14.20 -23.89 -34.83
CA LYS A 78 15.37 -24.78 -34.76
C LYS A 78 15.51 -25.48 -33.40
N GLU A 79 15.29 -24.72 -32.27
CA GLU A 79 15.43 -25.26 -30.93
C GLU A 79 14.28 -26.22 -30.55
N SER A 80 13.09 -25.96 -31.04
CA SER A 80 11.89 -26.75 -30.72
C SER A 80 11.67 -27.92 -31.68
N GLY A 81 12.28 -27.89 -32.87
CA GLY A 81 12.02 -28.85 -33.94
C GLY A 81 10.64 -28.69 -34.57
N LYS A 82 9.95 -27.56 -34.29
CA LYS A 82 8.61 -27.22 -34.80
C LYS A 82 8.72 -26.02 -35.71
N LYS A 83 7.76 -25.82 -36.64
CA LYS A 83 7.77 -24.69 -37.57
C LYS A 83 6.48 -23.86 -37.46
N PHE A 84 6.64 -22.54 -37.46
CA PHE A 84 5.50 -21.62 -37.33
C PHE A 84 4.64 -21.62 -38.57
N GLY A 85 3.33 -21.95 -38.41
CA GLY A 85 2.40 -22.10 -39.50
C GLY A 85 2.51 -23.42 -40.30
N ASP A 86 3.30 -24.39 -39.83
CA ASP A 86 3.44 -25.69 -40.52
C ASP A 86 2.22 -26.54 -40.35
N SER A 87 1.77 -27.16 -41.47
CA SER A 87 0.63 -28.04 -41.52
C SER A 87 0.89 -29.49 -41.04
N LYS A 88 2.13 -29.79 -40.58
CA LYS A 88 2.52 -31.12 -40.05
C LYS A 88 2.99 -31.07 -38.60
N ASN A 89 3.80 -30.06 -38.24
CA ASN A 89 4.37 -29.92 -36.91
C ASN A 89 4.37 -28.44 -36.49
N PRO A 90 3.21 -27.85 -36.18
CA PRO A 90 3.09 -26.44 -35.92
C PRO A 90 3.81 -26.00 -34.64
N LEU A 91 4.59 -24.92 -34.72
CA LEU A 91 5.04 -24.18 -33.57
C LEU A 91 3.93 -23.24 -33.13
N LEU A 92 3.51 -23.31 -31.90
CA LEU A 92 2.63 -22.32 -31.29
C LEU A 92 3.41 -21.47 -30.30
N VAL A 93 3.07 -20.20 -30.20
CA VAL A 93 3.75 -19.26 -29.30
C VAL A 93 2.75 -18.46 -28.45
N SER A 94 3.20 -18.02 -27.31
CA SER A 94 2.54 -16.99 -26.52
C SER A 94 3.21 -15.64 -26.74
N VAL A 95 2.43 -14.56 -26.73
CA VAL A 95 2.90 -13.18 -26.77
C VAL A 95 2.45 -12.50 -25.49
N ARG A 96 3.40 -12.16 -24.63
CA ARG A 96 3.15 -11.73 -23.25
C ARG A 96 3.85 -10.40 -22.96
N SER A 97 3.21 -9.51 -22.24
CA SER A 97 3.81 -8.25 -21.78
C SER A 97 4.97 -8.48 -20.81
N GLY A 98 5.87 -7.51 -20.74
CA GLY A 98 7.03 -7.52 -19.85
C GLY A 98 7.39 -6.13 -19.36
N ALA A 99 6.56 -5.50 -18.54
CA ALA A 99 6.89 -4.22 -17.89
C ALA A 99 8.09 -4.35 -16.94
N ARG A 100 8.77 -3.25 -16.63
CA ARG A 100 9.93 -3.23 -15.72
C ARG A 100 9.57 -3.68 -14.30
N VAL A 101 8.34 -3.41 -13.87
CA VAL A 101 7.74 -3.86 -12.62
C VAL A 101 6.54 -4.75 -12.93
N SER A 102 6.16 -5.60 -11.99
CA SER A 102 4.99 -6.46 -12.14
C SER A 102 3.71 -5.62 -12.10
N MET A 103 2.86 -5.77 -13.12
CA MET A 103 1.53 -5.15 -13.24
C MET A 103 0.50 -6.26 -13.51
N PRO A 104 0.09 -7.05 -12.48
CA PRO A 104 -0.76 -8.23 -12.67
C PRO A 104 -2.10 -7.85 -13.30
N GLY A 105 -2.50 -8.56 -14.36
CA GLY A 105 -3.78 -8.35 -15.04
C GLY A 105 -3.93 -7.07 -15.85
N MET A 106 -2.99 -6.10 -15.70
CA MET A 106 -3.13 -4.78 -16.33
C MET A 106 -2.77 -4.76 -17.81
N MET A 107 -2.04 -5.76 -18.29
CA MET A 107 -1.53 -5.79 -19.66
C MET A 107 -1.88 -7.09 -20.36
N ASP A 108 -2.10 -6.99 -21.65
CA ASP A 108 -2.60 -8.09 -22.47
C ASP A 108 -1.59 -9.21 -22.71
N THR A 109 -2.14 -10.39 -22.94
CA THR A 109 -1.45 -11.63 -23.31
C THR A 109 -2.23 -12.31 -24.41
N VAL A 110 -1.56 -12.96 -25.36
CA VAL A 110 -2.18 -13.82 -26.37
C VAL A 110 -1.48 -15.17 -26.33
N LEU A 111 -2.25 -16.23 -26.10
CA LEU A 111 -1.79 -17.62 -26.08
C LEU A 111 -2.19 -18.36 -27.35
N ASN A 112 -1.63 -19.54 -27.56
CA ASN A 112 -1.95 -20.47 -28.68
C ASN A 112 -1.80 -19.83 -30.07
N LEU A 113 -1.02 -18.76 -30.19
CA LEU A 113 -0.82 -18.03 -31.42
C LEU A 113 -0.07 -18.89 -32.44
N GLY A 114 -0.57 -18.90 -33.68
CA GLY A 114 -0.12 -19.77 -34.76
C GLY A 114 -1.15 -20.84 -35.14
N LEU A 115 -2.30 -20.90 -34.38
CA LEU A 115 -3.43 -21.76 -34.81
C LEU A 115 -4.25 -21.08 -35.92
N ASN A 116 -4.66 -21.87 -36.86
CA ASN A 116 -5.60 -21.57 -37.94
C ASN A 116 -6.27 -22.88 -38.39
N ASP A 117 -7.14 -22.83 -39.37
CA ASP A 117 -7.91 -23.98 -39.83
C ASP A 117 -7.04 -25.18 -40.31
N LYS A 118 -5.81 -24.92 -40.75
CA LYS A 118 -4.85 -25.97 -41.18
C LYS A 118 -4.01 -26.48 -40.02
N THR A 119 -3.50 -25.57 -39.17
CA THR A 119 -2.60 -25.94 -38.08
C THR A 119 -3.31 -26.59 -36.89
N VAL A 120 -4.63 -26.34 -36.68
CA VAL A 120 -5.43 -27.09 -35.68
C VAL A 120 -5.50 -28.56 -35.98
N GLN A 121 -5.70 -28.94 -37.28
CA GLN A 121 -5.71 -30.33 -37.71
C GLN A 121 -4.34 -31.01 -37.53
N ALA A 122 -3.27 -30.28 -37.81
CA ALA A 122 -1.91 -30.78 -37.58
C ALA A 122 -1.62 -30.98 -36.09
N LEU A 123 -2.09 -30.10 -35.22
CA LEU A 123 -1.98 -30.25 -33.77
C LEU A 123 -2.75 -31.48 -33.27
N ALA A 124 -4.00 -31.69 -33.76
CA ALA A 124 -4.84 -32.83 -33.44
C ALA A 124 -4.19 -34.17 -33.84
N ASN A 125 -3.67 -34.22 -35.05
CA ASN A 125 -2.99 -35.44 -35.56
C ASN A 125 -1.74 -35.76 -34.74
N LYS A 126 -0.96 -34.74 -34.34
CA LYS A 126 0.28 -34.92 -33.58
C LYS A 126 0.03 -35.33 -32.13
N THR A 127 -1.02 -34.83 -31.51
CA THR A 127 -1.36 -35.13 -30.13
C THR A 127 -2.29 -36.30 -29.97
N SER A 128 -2.83 -36.81 -31.10
CA SER A 128 -3.92 -37.83 -31.14
C SER A 128 -5.11 -37.41 -30.25
N ASN A 129 -5.36 -36.09 -30.15
CA ASN A 129 -6.39 -35.52 -29.31
C ASN A 129 -7.05 -34.31 -30.01
N MET A 130 -8.11 -34.62 -30.76
CA MET A 130 -8.88 -33.65 -31.53
C MET A 130 -9.58 -32.63 -30.62
N ARG A 131 -10.13 -33.11 -29.50
CA ARG A 131 -10.79 -32.25 -28.51
C ARG A 131 -9.84 -31.18 -27.98
N PHE A 132 -8.62 -31.56 -27.58
CA PHE A 132 -7.58 -30.62 -27.12
C PHE A 132 -7.21 -29.57 -28.18
N ALA A 133 -7.04 -30.01 -29.43
CA ALA A 133 -6.64 -29.10 -30.51
C ALA A 133 -7.74 -28.05 -30.78
N LYS A 134 -9.02 -28.49 -30.81
CA LYS A 134 -10.17 -27.62 -31.06
C LYS A 134 -10.42 -26.67 -29.88
N ASP A 135 -10.34 -27.14 -28.63
CA ASP A 135 -10.42 -26.28 -27.45
C ASP A 135 -9.30 -25.21 -27.45
N SER A 136 -8.07 -25.61 -27.79
CA SER A 136 -6.96 -24.64 -27.92
C SER A 136 -7.20 -23.60 -29.02
N TYR A 137 -7.87 -23.99 -30.12
CA TYR A 137 -8.20 -23.06 -31.22
C TYR A 137 -9.34 -22.10 -30.84
N ARG A 138 -10.40 -22.59 -30.20
CA ARG A 138 -11.47 -21.69 -29.73
C ARG A 138 -10.95 -20.66 -28.71
N ARG A 139 -10.11 -21.11 -27.77
CA ARG A 139 -9.44 -20.20 -26.79
C ARG A 139 -8.61 -19.16 -27.50
N PHE A 140 -7.88 -19.54 -28.55
CA PHE A 140 -7.12 -18.60 -29.34
C PHE A 140 -8.01 -17.58 -30.06
N ILE A 141 -9.11 -18.04 -30.69
CA ILE A 141 -10.07 -17.15 -31.38
C ILE A 141 -10.67 -16.16 -30.39
N GLN A 142 -11.14 -16.60 -29.24
CA GLN A 142 -11.71 -15.75 -28.20
C GLN A 142 -10.69 -14.70 -27.72
N MET A 143 -9.51 -15.14 -27.29
CA MET A 143 -8.48 -14.26 -26.75
C MET A 143 -7.94 -13.30 -27.79
N TYR A 144 -7.65 -13.76 -29.01
CA TYR A 144 -7.16 -12.90 -30.09
C TYR A 144 -8.21 -11.85 -30.49
N SER A 145 -9.47 -12.26 -30.55
CA SER A 145 -10.56 -11.36 -30.91
C SER A 145 -10.78 -10.28 -29.87
N ASN A 146 -10.74 -10.65 -28.57
CA ASN A 146 -10.84 -9.67 -27.49
C ASN A 146 -9.63 -8.72 -27.46
N VAL A 147 -8.42 -9.26 -27.41
CA VAL A 147 -7.19 -8.47 -27.20
C VAL A 147 -6.77 -7.68 -28.44
N VAL A 148 -6.87 -8.27 -29.62
CA VAL A 148 -6.32 -7.68 -30.87
C VAL A 148 -7.38 -7.01 -31.73
N LEU A 149 -8.57 -7.61 -31.79
CA LEU A 149 -9.65 -7.13 -32.65
C LEU A 149 -10.69 -6.28 -31.92
N GLY A 150 -10.65 -6.23 -30.57
CA GLY A 150 -11.52 -5.39 -29.73
C GLY A 150 -12.97 -5.92 -29.66
N VAL A 151 -13.17 -7.21 -29.81
CA VAL A 151 -14.50 -7.85 -29.63
C VAL A 151 -14.69 -8.18 -28.16
N GLU A 152 -15.80 -7.75 -27.58
CA GLU A 152 -16.11 -7.95 -26.15
C GLU A 152 -16.19 -9.44 -25.79
N ALA A 153 -15.58 -9.82 -24.66
CA ALA A 153 -15.45 -11.21 -24.21
C ALA A 153 -16.81 -11.90 -24.00
N TYR A 154 -17.79 -11.17 -23.47
CA TYR A 154 -19.11 -11.70 -23.16
C TYR A 154 -19.80 -12.36 -24.37
N ASN A 155 -19.56 -11.87 -25.59
CA ASN A 155 -20.14 -12.46 -26.81
C ASN A 155 -19.71 -13.93 -27.03
N PHE A 156 -18.54 -14.31 -26.54
CA PHE A 156 -18.01 -15.67 -26.64
C PHE A 156 -18.42 -16.51 -25.43
N GLU A 157 -18.46 -15.92 -24.26
CA GLU A 157 -18.85 -16.59 -23.01
C GLU A 157 -20.32 -17.03 -23.05
N GLU A 158 -21.21 -16.18 -23.54
CA GLU A 158 -22.63 -16.49 -23.73
C GLU A 158 -22.82 -17.71 -24.64
N LEU A 159 -22.07 -17.80 -25.73
CA LEU A 159 -22.12 -18.96 -26.62
C LEU A 159 -21.68 -20.25 -25.92
N ILE A 160 -20.60 -20.21 -25.14
CA ILE A 160 -20.12 -21.38 -24.39
C ILE A 160 -21.18 -21.83 -23.38
N GLU A 161 -21.76 -20.91 -22.65
CA GLU A 161 -22.81 -21.23 -21.66
C GLU A 161 -24.04 -21.84 -22.35
N ASN A 162 -24.47 -21.31 -23.49
CA ASN A 162 -25.58 -21.86 -24.25
C ASN A 162 -25.32 -23.32 -24.73
N TYR A 163 -24.08 -23.61 -25.15
CA TYR A 163 -23.71 -25.00 -25.53
C TYR A 163 -23.72 -25.91 -24.29
N LYS A 164 -23.21 -25.48 -23.17
CA LYS A 164 -23.23 -26.23 -21.91
C LYS A 164 -24.67 -26.52 -21.45
N LEU A 165 -25.53 -25.50 -21.46
CA LEU A 165 -26.93 -25.62 -21.10
C LEU A 165 -27.67 -26.63 -22.02
N THR A 166 -27.46 -26.51 -23.32
CA THR A 166 -28.08 -27.42 -24.31
C THR A 166 -27.67 -28.88 -24.09
N LYS A 167 -26.44 -29.09 -23.63
CA LYS A 167 -25.88 -30.43 -23.41
C LYS A 167 -26.08 -30.95 -21.98
N GLY A 168 -26.52 -30.08 -21.06
CA GLY A 168 -26.71 -30.41 -19.64
C GLY A 168 -25.41 -30.67 -18.87
N VAL A 169 -24.30 -29.98 -19.23
CA VAL A 169 -22.99 -30.09 -18.58
C VAL A 169 -22.62 -28.80 -17.87
N LEU A 170 -21.76 -28.91 -16.86
CA LEU A 170 -21.34 -27.75 -16.05
C LEU A 170 -19.94 -27.22 -16.41
N LEU A 171 -19.06 -28.10 -16.89
CA LEU A 171 -17.67 -27.76 -17.15
C LEU A 171 -17.34 -27.78 -18.65
N ASP A 172 -16.53 -26.86 -19.11
CA ASP A 172 -15.98 -26.82 -20.48
C ASP A 172 -15.28 -28.13 -20.85
N THR A 173 -14.71 -28.83 -19.84
CA THR A 173 -14.03 -30.11 -20.03
C THR A 173 -14.96 -31.26 -20.42
N GLU A 174 -16.26 -31.08 -20.29
CA GLU A 174 -17.29 -32.07 -20.61
C GLU A 174 -17.86 -31.90 -22.03
N LEU A 175 -17.54 -30.78 -22.71
CA LEU A 175 -17.84 -30.56 -24.11
C LEU A 175 -16.95 -31.43 -25.00
N ASP A 176 -17.54 -32.04 -26.04
CA ASP A 176 -16.83 -32.93 -26.97
C ASP A 176 -16.28 -32.20 -28.22
N GLU A 177 -15.69 -32.93 -29.14
CA GLU A 177 -15.09 -32.36 -30.35
C GLU A 177 -16.07 -31.71 -31.31
N ASN A 178 -17.34 -32.20 -31.34
CA ASN A 178 -18.39 -31.67 -32.22
C ASN A 178 -18.92 -30.35 -31.67
N ASP A 179 -19.05 -30.27 -30.33
CA ASP A 179 -19.43 -29.01 -29.67
C ASP A 179 -18.43 -27.92 -29.98
N TRP A 180 -17.13 -28.27 -29.92
CA TRP A 180 -16.06 -27.30 -30.23
C TRP A 180 -16.03 -26.89 -31.71
N ASP A 181 -16.42 -27.77 -32.65
CA ASP A 181 -16.55 -27.40 -34.05
C ASP A 181 -17.67 -26.39 -34.27
N GLY A 182 -18.81 -26.60 -33.63
CA GLY A 182 -19.92 -25.63 -33.63
C GLY A 182 -19.49 -24.30 -33.09
N LEU A 183 -18.91 -24.30 -31.86
CA LEU A 183 -18.44 -23.07 -31.19
C LEU A 183 -17.37 -22.31 -32.00
N ILE A 184 -16.42 -23.00 -32.63
CA ILE A 184 -15.40 -22.36 -33.47
C ILE A 184 -16.04 -21.64 -34.66
N LYS A 185 -17.06 -22.24 -35.27
CA LYS A 185 -17.81 -21.62 -36.36
C LYS A 185 -18.55 -20.39 -35.88
N ASP A 186 -19.30 -20.51 -34.78
CA ASP A 186 -20.06 -19.40 -34.19
C ASP A 186 -19.16 -18.25 -33.74
N PHE A 187 -18.00 -18.55 -33.14
CA PHE A 187 -16.99 -17.56 -32.76
C PHE A 187 -16.49 -16.78 -34.00
N LYS A 188 -16.22 -17.44 -35.10
CA LYS A 188 -15.81 -16.75 -36.34
C LYS A 188 -16.92 -15.86 -36.90
N GLU A 189 -18.18 -16.28 -36.78
CA GLU A 189 -19.34 -15.46 -37.17
C GLU A 189 -19.45 -14.21 -36.27
N VAL A 190 -19.28 -14.35 -34.95
CA VAL A 190 -19.19 -13.20 -34.00
C VAL A 190 -18.09 -12.23 -34.42
N VAL A 191 -16.90 -12.74 -34.74
CA VAL A 191 -15.79 -11.90 -35.20
C VAL A 191 -16.17 -11.14 -36.48
N LYS A 192 -16.71 -11.84 -37.48
CA LYS A 192 -17.13 -11.24 -38.75
C LYS A 192 -18.21 -10.19 -38.55
N LYS A 193 -19.20 -10.47 -37.68
CA LYS A 193 -20.30 -9.55 -37.38
C LYS A 193 -19.78 -8.22 -36.74
N ASN A 194 -18.85 -8.35 -35.79
CA ASN A 194 -18.34 -7.18 -35.03
C ASN A 194 -17.26 -6.40 -35.79
N THR A 195 -16.35 -7.09 -36.51
CA THR A 195 -15.20 -6.46 -37.17
C THR A 195 -15.38 -6.17 -38.64
N LYS A 196 -16.43 -6.74 -39.26
CA LYS A 196 -16.66 -6.80 -40.75
C LYS A 196 -15.55 -7.48 -41.50
N LYS A 197 -14.72 -8.31 -40.86
CA LYS A 197 -13.59 -9.06 -41.40
C LYS A 197 -13.62 -10.48 -40.92
N GLU A 198 -13.08 -11.40 -41.72
CA GLU A 198 -12.88 -12.78 -41.30
C GLU A 198 -11.76 -12.87 -40.24
N PHE A 199 -11.82 -13.89 -39.40
CA PHE A 199 -10.74 -14.18 -38.44
C PHE A 199 -9.42 -14.48 -39.22
N PRO A 200 -8.29 -13.80 -38.86
CA PRO A 200 -7.06 -13.89 -39.64
C PRO A 200 -6.45 -15.30 -39.62
N GLN A 201 -6.22 -15.85 -40.83
CA GLN A 201 -5.63 -17.18 -41.03
C GLN A 201 -4.10 -17.13 -41.23
N ASN A 202 -3.54 -15.98 -41.58
CA ASN A 202 -2.09 -15.82 -41.71
C ASN A 202 -1.42 -15.69 -40.34
N VAL A 203 -0.59 -16.63 -39.96
CA VAL A 203 0.07 -16.70 -38.65
C VAL A 203 1.05 -15.54 -38.39
N PHE A 204 1.64 -14.96 -39.44
CA PHE A 204 2.53 -13.81 -39.29
C PHE A 204 1.77 -12.49 -39.03
N ASP A 205 0.58 -12.35 -39.63
CA ASP A 205 -0.34 -11.25 -39.36
C ASP A 205 -0.87 -11.36 -37.94
N GLN A 206 -1.23 -12.57 -37.47
CA GLN A 206 -1.59 -12.85 -36.08
C GLN A 206 -0.46 -12.42 -35.14
N LEU A 207 0.81 -12.79 -35.41
CA LEU A 207 1.95 -12.46 -34.55
C LEU A 207 2.19 -10.96 -34.48
N SER A 208 2.17 -10.25 -35.62
CA SER A 208 2.37 -8.81 -35.65
C SER A 208 1.23 -8.05 -34.97
N GLY A 209 -0.01 -8.52 -35.12
CA GLY A 209 -1.18 -8.01 -34.42
C GLY A 209 -1.07 -8.14 -32.90
N ALA A 210 -0.72 -9.35 -32.41
CA ALA A 210 -0.55 -9.63 -30.99
C ALA A 210 0.59 -8.78 -30.35
N ILE A 211 1.74 -8.66 -31.02
CA ILE A 211 2.84 -7.79 -30.55
C ILE A 211 2.37 -6.34 -30.44
N SER A 212 1.63 -5.86 -31.45
CA SER A 212 1.10 -4.48 -31.45
C SER A 212 0.09 -4.27 -30.33
N ALA A 213 -0.82 -5.21 -30.12
CA ALA A 213 -1.83 -5.15 -29.04
C ALA A 213 -1.18 -5.09 -27.65
N VAL A 214 -0.14 -5.91 -27.42
CA VAL A 214 0.61 -5.86 -26.15
C VAL A 214 1.29 -4.49 -25.94
N PHE A 215 1.84 -3.86 -26.97
CA PHE A 215 2.35 -2.50 -26.84
C PHE A 215 1.25 -1.48 -26.56
N LEU A 216 0.08 -1.63 -27.23
CA LEU A 216 -1.07 -0.74 -27.02
C LEU A 216 -1.63 -0.86 -25.60
N SER A 217 -1.61 -2.03 -24.99
CA SER A 217 -2.11 -2.27 -23.65
C SER A 217 -1.38 -1.47 -22.56
N TRP A 218 -0.16 -0.98 -22.84
CA TRP A 218 0.54 -0.05 -21.95
C TRP A 218 -0.22 1.25 -21.74
N GLU A 219 -0.94 1.74 -22.75
CA GLU A 219 -1.74 2.97 -22.71
C GLU A 219 -3.25 2.71 -22.51
N SER A 220 -3.66 1.50 -22.14
CA SER A 220 -5.03 1.21 -21.74
C SER A 220 -5.40 1.94 -20.44
N ASN A 221 -6.68 2.23 -20.22
CA ASN A 221 -7.15 2.95 -19.04
C ASN A 221 -6.74 2.23 -17.75
N ARG A 222 -6.96 0.91 -17.64
CA ARG A 222 -6.55 0.11 -16.49
C ARG A 222 -5.04 0.19 -16.21
N SER A 223 -4.20 0.14 -17.26
CA SER A 223 -2.75 0.27 -17.12
C SER A 223 -2.34 1.67 -16.64
N LYS A 224 -3.00 2.72 -17.13
CA LYS A 224 -2.76 4.11 -16.68
C LYS A 224 -3.13 4.31 -15.22
N ILE A 225 -4.30 3.84 -14.80
CA ILE A 225 -4.77 3.91 -13.42
C ILE A 225 -3.79 3.17 -12.50
N TYR A 226 -3.44 1.93 -12.86
CA TYR A 226 -2.48 1.15 -12.07
C TYR A 226 -1.13 1.85 -11.93
N ARG A 227 -0.60 2.42 -13.02
CA ARG A 227 0.67 3.17 -12.98
C ARG A 227 0.57 4.39 -12.08
N LYS A 228 -0.54 5.16 -12.16
CA LYS A 228 -0.80 6.31 -11.29
C LYS A 228 -0.79 5.90 -9.81
N LEU A 229 -1.55 4.86 -9.46
CA LEU A 229 -1.64 4.35 -8.08
C LEU A 229 -0.29 3.83 -7.54
N ASN A 230 0.51 3.21 -8.40
CA ASN A 230 1.80 2.62 -8.01
C ASN A 230 3.01 3.51 -8.34
N GLN A 231 2.82 4.78 -8.73
CA GLN A 231 3.86 5.74 -9.06
C GLN A 231 4.87 5.20 -10.11
N ILE A 232 4.35 4.48 -11.13
CA ILE A 232 5.15 3.93 -12.22
C ILE A 232 5.23 4.94 -13.36
N PRO A 233 6.43 5.41 -13.75
CA PRO A 233 6.60 6.40 -14.81
C PRO A 233 6.06 5.92 -16.16
N SER A 234 5.28 6.77 -16.83
CA SER A 234 4.65 6.44 -18.12
C SER A 234 5.65 6.23 -19.25
N GLU A 235 6.80 6.90 -19.20
CA GLU A 235 7.88 6.82 -20.19
C GLU A 235 8.64 5.48 -20.16
N TRP A 236 8.41 4.62 -19.18
CA TRP A 236 9.12 3.34 -19.09
C TRP A 236 8.78 2.36 -20.21
N GLY A 237 7.56 2.42 -20.74
CA GLY A 237 7.09 1.46 -21.74
C GLY A 237 7.09 0.02 -21.26
N THR A 238 6.74 -0.90 -22.15
CA THR A 238 6.76 -2.35 -21.89
C THR A 238 7.65 -3.08 -22.90
N ALA A 239 8.20 -4.23 -22.48
CA ALA A 239 8.76 -5.22 -23.39
C ALA A 239 7.68 -6.22 -23.81
N VAL A 240 7.94 -6.98 -24.88
CA VAL A 240 7.08 -8.07 -25.32
C VAL A 240 7.89 -9.38 -25.36
N ASN A 241 7.37 -10.44 -24.74
CA ASN A 241 8.00 -11.75 -24.73
C ASN A 241 7.23 -12.70 -25.65
N VAL A 242 7.92 -13.25 -26.64
CA VAL A 242 7.42 -14.31 -27.53
C VAL A 242 8.04 -15.61 -27.11
N GLN A 243 7.22 -16.59 -26.69
CA GLN A 243 7.70 -17.83 -26.10
C GLN A 243 6.96 -19.04 -26.67
N SER A 244 7.68 -20.12 -26.96
CA SER A 244 7.08 -21.39 -27.37
C SER A 244 6.06 -21.89 -26.35
N MET A 245 4.88 -22.26 -26.81
CA MET A 245 3.86 -22.87 -25.97
C MET A 245 4.28 -24.24 -25.45
N VAL A 246 3.88 -24.52 -24.23
CA VAL A 246 3.83 -25.84 -23.60
C VAL A 246 2.45 -26.00 -22.97
N PHE A 247 1.92 -27.20 -22.97
CA PHE A 247 0.50 -27.43 -22.70
C PHE A 247 0.31 -28.26 -21.43
N GLY A 248 -0.43 -27.72 -20.50
CA GLY A 248 -0.87 -28.40 -19.27
C GLY A 248 -2.21 -29.10 -19.42
N ASN A 249 -2.86 -29.00 -20.62
CA ASN A 249 -4.20 -29.50 -20.88
C ASN A 249 -4.25 -30.57 -22.02
N MET A 250 -3.13 -31.27 -22.24
CA MET A 250 -3.11 -32.35 -23.27
C MET A 250 -3.65 -33.70 -22.76
N GLY A 251 -3.71 -33.89 -21.44
CA GLY A 251 -4.15 -35.16 -20.84
C GLY A 251 -3.85 -35.21 -19.34
N ASN A 252 -4.06 -36.41 -18.77
CA ASN A 252 -3.95 -36.63 -17.32
C ASN A 252 -2.50 -36.66 -16.78
N ASP A 253 -1.49 -36.62 -17.63
CA ASP A 253 -0.07 -36.51 -17.32
C ASP A 253 0.45 -35.08 -17.51
N CYS A 254 -0.47 -34.14 -17.70
CA CYS A 254 -0.25 -32.73 -17.89
C CYS A 254 -0.90 -31.92 -16.75
N ALA A 255 -0.25 -30.82 -16.35
CA ALA A 255 -0.75 -29.93 -15.31
C ALA A 255 -0.18 -28.53 -15.49
N THR A 256 -0.80 -27.57 -14.85
CA THR A 256 -0.25 -26.21 -14.71
C THR A 256 -0.45 -25.73 -13.29
N GLY A 257 0.40 -24.81 -12.82
CA GLY A 257 0.29 -24.31 -11.44
C GLY A 257 1.12 -23.08 -11.17
N VAL A 258 0.84 -22.50 -10.00
CA VAL A 258 1.55 -21.37 -9.42
C VAL A 258 2.05 -21.78 -8.03
N VAL A 259 3.31 -21.52 -7.75
CA VAL A 259 3.95 -21.94 -6.50
C VAL A 259 4.89 -20.88 -5.95
N PHE A 260 4.82 -20.69 -4.65
CA PHE A 260 5.71 -19.83 -3.88
C PHE A 260 6.76 -20.66 -3.15
N THR A 261 7.98 -20.12 -3.06
CA THR A 261 9.06 -20.80 -2.32
C THR A 261 8.87 -20.76 -0.79
N ARG A 262 8.04 -19.82 -0.31
CA ARG A 262 7.57 -19.68 1.08
C ARG A 262 6.11 -19.28 1.09
N ASN A 263 5.43 -19.50 2.20
CA ASN A 263 4.04 -19.09 2.35
C ASN A 263 3.93 -17.55 2.30
N PRO A 264 3.18 -16.98 1.35
CA PRO A 264 3.04 -15.53 1.20
C PRO A 264 2.19 -14.87 2.28
N SER A 265 1.40 -15.63 3.05
CA SER A 265 0.52 -15.12 4.09
C SER A 265 1.23 -14.98 5.45
N ASP A 266 1.98 -16.01 5.87
CA ASP A 266 2.63 -16.05 7.19
C ASP A 266 4.17 -16.05 7.14
N GLY A 267 4.77 -16.22 5.98
CA GLY A 267 6.22 -16.23 5.78
C GLY A 267 6.94 -17.52 6.15
N SER A 268 6.20 -18.58 6.50
CA SER A 268 6.80 -19.89 6.82
C SER A 268 7.59 -20.45 5.62
N LYS A 269 8.69 -21.17 5.92
CA LYS A 269 9.54 -21.78 4.89
C LYS A 269 8.91 -23.08 4.37
N GLU A 270 7.71 -22.98 3.86
CA GLU A 270 6.94 -24.06 3.27
C GLU A 270 6.59 -23.73 1.83
N ILE A 271 6.71 -24.70 0.95
CA ILE A 271 6.27 -24.58 -0.43
C ILE A 271 4.75 -24.41 -0.41
N TYR A 272 4.28 -23.29 -0.95
CA TYR A 272 2.88 -22.91 -0.95
C TYR A 272 2.41 -22.68 -2.37
N GLY A 273 1.26 -23.21 -2.77
CA GLY A 273 0.75 -23.01 -4.11
C GLY A 273 -0.30 -24.01 -4.52
N GLU A 274 -0.76 -23.83 -5.76
CA GLU A 274 -1.89 -24.53 -6.32
C GLU A 274 -1.56 -25.02 -7.73
N TYR A 275 -2.22 -26.10 -8.14
CA TYR A 275 -2.10 -26.64 -9.49
C TYR A 275 -3.44 -27.24 -9.96
N LEU A 276 -3.58 -27.35 -11.27
CA LEU A 276 -4.69 -28.03 -11.91
C LEU A 276 -4.17 -29.09 -12.88
N MET A 277 -4.72 -30.29 -12.77
CA MET A 277 -4.52 -31.32 -13.78
C MET A 277 -5.31 -30.98 -15.04
N ASN A 278 -4.75 -31.31 -16.21
CA ASN A 278 -5.37 -31.13 -17.51
C ASN A 278 -5.98 -29.72 -17.68
N ALA A 279 -5.14 -28.67 -17.51
CA ALA A 279 -5.54 -27.26 -17.50
C ALA A 279 -4.48 -26.35 -18.13
N GLN A 280 -4.89 -25.20 -18.67
CA GLN A 280 -4.00 -24.12 -19.06
C GLN A 280 -3.78 -23.14 -17.90
N GLY A 281 -2.77 -22.28 -18.01
CA GLY A 281 -2.43 -21.30 -16.95
C GLY A 281 -3.57 -20.34 -16.63
N GLU A 282 -4.40 -20.00 -17.59
CA GLU A 282 -5.59 -19.16 -17.42
C GLU A 282 -6.60 -19.78 -16.46
N ASP A 283 -6.81 -21.09 -16.54
CA ASP A 283 -7.79 -21.81 -15.70
C ASP A 283 -7.44 -21.74 -14.21
N VAL A 284 -6.12 -21.61 -13.88
CA VAL A 284 -5.66 -21.41 -12.49
C VAL A 284 -5.87 -19.97 -12.03
N VAL A 285 -5.59 -19.01 -12.91
CA VAL A 285 -5.59 -17.57 -12.56
C VAL A 285 -7.01 -17.02 -12.55
N ALA A 286 -7.86 -17.42 -13.49
CA ALA A 286 -9.26 -17.00 -13.58
C ALA A 286 -10.16 -17.65 -12.52
N GLY A 287 -9.72 -18.74 -11.89
CA GLY A 287 -10.51 -19.41 -10.85
C GLY A 287 -11.70 -20.23 -11.39
N THR A 288 -11.75 -20.49 -12.70
CA THR A 288 -12.83 -21.25 -13.34
C THR A 288 -13.01 -22.66 -12.80
N ARG A 289 -11.96 -23.23 -12.21
CA ARG A 289 -11.95 -24.55 -11.57
C ARG A 289 -11.26 -24.48 -10.22
N THR A 290 -11.73 -25.23 -9.23
CA THR A 290 -11.10 -25.32 -7.89
C THR A 290 -9.75 -26.03 -8.00
N PRO A 291 -8.62 -25.36 -7.72
CA PRO A 291 -7.29 -25.94 -7.82
C PRO A 291 -6.98 -26.93 -6.68
N GLN A 292 -5.91 -27.68 -6.84
CA GLN A 292 -5.40 -28.66 -5.89
C GLN A 292 -4.13 -28.10 -5.25
N TYR A 293 -3.84 -28.49 -4.00
CA TYR A 293 -2.63 -28.04 -3.31
C TYR A 293 -1.35 -28.71 -3.82
N ILE A 294 -0.24 -28.00 -3.79
CA ILE A 294 1.08 -28.52 -4.17
C ILE A 294 1.57 -29.58 -3.17
N THR A 295 1.43 -29.36 -1.87
CA THR A 295 1.96 -30.20 -0.79
C THR A 295 0.88 -30.97 -0.05
N LYS A 296 1.21 -32.15 0.49
CA LYS A 296 0.32 -32.92 1.38
C LYS A 296 -0.07 -32.15 2.64
N LYS A 297 0.87 -31.35 3.17
CA LYS A 297 0.64 -30.57 4.40
C LYS A 297 -0.42 -29.50 4.23
N ALA A 298 -0.49 -28.88 3.06
CA ALA A 298 -1.52 -27.87 2.76
C ALA A 298 -2.91 -28.51 2.61
N SER A 299 -2.98 -29.79 2.20
CA SER A 299 -4.22 -30.56 2.04
C SER A 299 -4.71 -31.17 3.36
N LYS A 300 -4.79 -30.37 4.43
CA LYS A 300 -5.23 -30.86 5.77
C LYS A 300 -6.73 -31.09 5.89
N ASP A 301 -7.51 -30.66 4.93
CA ASP A 301 -8.97 -30.86 4.95
C ASP A 301 -9.31 -32.27 4.43
N PRO A 302 -9.80 -33.19 5.30
CA PRO A 302 -10.17 -34.54 4.90
C PRO A 302 -11.34 -34.59 3.91
N SER A 303 -12.13 -33.49 3.82
CA SER A 303 -13.27 -33.38 2.91
C SER A 303 -12.85 -33.19 1.45
N LEU A 304 -11.64 -32.66 1.22
CA LEU A 304 -11.11 -32.47 -0.13
C LEU A 304 -10.57 -33.80 -0.68
N LYS A 305 -11.42 -34.54 -1.45
CA LYS A 305 -11.10 -35.80 -2.14
C LYS A 305 -9.95 -35.70 -3.18
N LYS A 306 -9.36 -34.53 -3.39
CA LYS A 306 -8.37 -34.29 -4.43
C LYS A 306 -6.94 -34.46 -3.89
N LYS A 307 -6.13 -35.29 -4.57
CA LYS A 307 -4.73 -35.55 -4.22
C LYS A 307 -3.85 -34.32 -4.49
N SER A 308 -2.90 -34.02 -3.59
CA SER A 308 -1.90 -32.98 -3.81
C SER A 308 -0.94 -33.35 -4.95
N MET A 309 -0.22 -32.37 -5.51
CA MET A 309 0.81 -32.64 -6.54
C MET A 309 1.92 -33.58 -6.02
N GLU A 310 2.29 -33.45 -4.74
CA GLU A 310 3.24 -34.35 -4.08
C GLU A 310 2.80 -35.83 -4.14
N GLN A 311 1.48 -36.06 -4.12
CA GLN A 311 0.90 -37.42 -4.22
C GLN A 311 0.66 -37.86 -5.65
N SER A 312 0.20 -36.94 -6.54
CA SER A 312 -0.20 -37.27 -7.93
C SER A 312 1.01 -37.35 -8.86
N MET A 313 2.02 -36.49 -8.65
CA MET A 313 3.20 -36.36 -9.52
C MET A 313 4.49 -36.28 -8.71
N PRO A 314 4.87 -37.29 -7.89
CA PRO A 314 5.98 -37.21 -6.91
C PRO A 314 7.34 -36.92 -7.54
N ARG A 315 7.61 -37.44 -8.75
CA ARG A 315 8.87 -37.17 -9.48
C ARG A 315 8.96 -35.71 -9.91
N ILE A 316 7.89 -35.16 -10.43
CA ILE A 316 7.79 -33.75 -10.87
C ILE A 316 7.88 -32.83 -9.66
N PHE A 317 7.17 -33.13 -8.55
CA PHE A 317 7.26 -32.38 -7.31
C PHE A 317 8.69 -32.32 -6.78
N THR A 318 9.43 -33.43 -6.83
CA THR A 318 10.85 -33.47 -6.40
C THR A 318 11.73 -32.57 -7.28
N GLN A 319 11.49 -32.55 -8.60
CA GLN A 319 12.19 -31.62 -9.51
C GLN A 319 11.83 -30.17 -9.23
N LEU A 320 10.53 -29.88 -9.05
CA LEU A 320 10.04 -28.54 -8.72
C LEU A 320 10.67 -28.01 -7.44
N LYS A 321 10.70 -28.81 -6.37
CA LYS A 321 11.33 -28.46 -5.09
C LYS A 321 12.81 -28.09 -5.25
N LYS A 322 13.56 -28.82 -6.09
CA LYS A 322 14.99 -28.49 -6.38
C LYS A 322 15.10 -27.14 -7.09
N ILE A 323 14.25 -26.90 -8.08
CA ILE A 323 14.24 -25.65 -8.86
C ILE A 323 13.89 -24.45 -7.94
N LEU A 324 12.88 -24.59 -7.09
CA LEU A 324 12.47 -23.54 -6.14
C LEU A 324 13.62 -23.14 -5.21
N ASN A 325 14.37 -24.11 -4.69
CA ASN A 325 15.56 -23.84 -3.87
C ASN A 325 16.67 -23.12 -4.64
N ILE A 326 16.89 -23.46 -5.92
CA ILE A 326 17.85 -22.76 -6.78
C ILE A 326 17.43 -21.31 -6.98
N LEU A 327 16.16 -21.08 -7.30
CA LEU A 327 15.61 -19.74 -7.55
C LEU A 327 15.67 -18.86 -6.29
N GLU A 328 15.24 -19.37 -5.13
CA GLU A 328 15.27 -18.61 -3.87
C GLU A 328 16.70 -18.20 -3.49
N LYS A 329 17.65 -19.12 -3.59
CA LYS A 329 19.08 -18.84 -3.32
C LYS A 329 19.68 -17.84 -4.33
N HIS A 330 19.34 -17.99 -5.61
CA HIS A 330 19.87 -17.11 -6.67
C HIS A 330 19.35 -15.68 -6.54
N TYR A 331 18.03 -15.50 -6.38
CA TYR A 331 17.42 -14.19 -6.23
C TYR A 331 17.52 -13.65 -4.80
N ARG A 332 17.87 -14.53 -3.85
CA ARG A 332 17.98 -14.19 -2.42
C ARG A 332 16.68 -13.60 -1.86
N ASP A 333 15.56 -14.02 -2.43
CA ASP A 333 14.21 -13.56 -2.06
C ASP A 333 13.17 -14.64 -2.36
N MET A 334 12.03 -14.61 -1.65
CA MET A 334 10.88 -15.47 -1.94
C MET A 334 10.44 -15.29 -3.39
N GLN A 335 10.27 -16.39 -4.08
CA GLN A 335 9.87 -16.41 -5.48
C GLN A 335 8.44 -16.91 -5.64
N ASP A 336 7.73 -16.29 -6.56
CA ASP A 336 6.45 -16.68 -7.15
C ASP A 336 6.76 -17.23 -8.54
N VAL A 337 6.39 -18.47 -8.79
CA VAL A 337 6.81 -19.25 -9.96
C VAL A 337 5.61 -19.86 -10.66
N GLU A 338 5.49 -19.59 -11.96
CA GLU A 338 4.51 -20.23 -12.83
C GLU A 338 5.20 -21.43 -13.53
N PHE A 339 4.56 -22.58 -13.52
CA PHE A 339 5.07 -23.80 -14.14
C PHE A 339 3.99 -24.55 -14.91
N THR A 340 4.42 -25.36 -15.87
CA THR A 340 3.55 -26.31 -16.60
C THR A 340 4.25 -27.66 -16.68
N VAL A 341 3.48 -28.71 -16.55
CA VAL A 341 3.89 -30.08 -16.81
C VAL A 341 3.24 -30.53 -18.11
N GLU A 342 4.06 -30.85 -19.11
CA GLU A 342 3.64 -31.39 -20.41
C GLU A 342 4.22 -32.79 -20.57
N ASN A 343 3.38 -33.81 -20.66
CA ASN A 343 3.77 -35.20 -20.80
C ASN A 343 4.84 -35.61 -19.76
N ASN A 344 4.54 -35.41 -18.48
CA ASN A 344 5.45 -35.67 -17.36
C ASN A 344 6.79 -34.91 -17.43
N LYS A 345 6.89 -33.83 -18.17
CA LYS A 345 8.04 -32.94 -18.24
C LYS A 345 7.75 -31.58 -17.67
N LEU A 346 8.53 -31.15 -16.67
CA LEU A 346 8.37 -29.87 -15.99
C LEU A 346 8.97 -28.72 -16.82
N TRP A 347 8.24 -27.62 -16.91
CA TRP A 347 8.64 -26.38 -17.57
C TRP A 347 8.39 -25.17 -16.65
N MET A 348 9.34 -24.25 -16.58
CA MET A 348 9.24 -22.99 -15.86
C MET A 348 8.81 -21.89 -16.83
N LEU A 349 7.68 -21.23 -16.56
CA LEU A 349 7.13 -20.20 -17.46
C LEU A 349 7.46 -18.79 -17.01
N GLN A 350 7.58 -18.57 -15.70
CA GLN A 350 7.87 -17.27 -15.10
C GLN A 350 8.41 -17.45 -13.69
N THR A 351 9.27 -16.53 -13.26
CA THR A 351 9.60 -16.30 -11.85
C THR A 351 9.58 -14.80 -11.56
N ARG A 352 9.15 -14.43 -10.36
CA ARG A 352 9.16 -13.05 -9.85
C ARG A 352 9.29 -13.06 -8.33
N SER A 353 9.70 -11.93 -7.75
CA SER A 353 9.61 -11.75 -6.29
C SER A 353 8.15 -11.90 -5.88
N GLY A 354 7.87 -12.81 -4.95
CA GLY A 354 6.53 -13.12 -4.51
C GLY A 354 5.93 -11.93 -3.76
N LYS A 355 4.71 -11.52 -4.16
CA LYS A 355 3.90 -10.61 -3.37
C LYS A 355 3.49 -11.31 -2.08
N ARG A 356 3.53 -10.58 -0.97
CA ARG A 356 3.38 -11.13 0.37
C ARG A 356 2.76 -10.11 1.30
N THR A 357 2.17 -10.58 2.39
CA THR A 357 1.65 -9.72 3.44
C THR A 357 2.79 -9.04 4.21
N ALA A 358 2.48 -7.99 4.95
CA ALA A 358 3.44 -7.32 5.81
C ALA A 358 4.06 -8.28 6.85
N LYS A 359 3.23 -9.14 7.48
CA LYS A 359 3.67 -10.17 8.43
C LYS A 359 4.66 -11.13 7.80
N SER A 360 4.31 -11.65 6.63
CA SER A 360 5.18 -12.54 5.86
C SER A 360 6.48 -11.84 5.44
N ALA A 361 6.42 -10.57 4.99
CA ALA A 361 7.60 -9.81 4.59
C ALA A 361 8.60 -9.67 5.73
N VAL A 362 8.13 -9.30 6.92
CA VAL A 362 8.97 -9.18 8.12
C VAL A 362 9.60 -10.52 8.49
N LYS A 363 8.78 -11.58 8.57
CA LYS A 363 9.27 -12.91 8.90
C LYS A 363 10.31 -13.43 7.90
N ILE A 364 10.01 -13.33 6.61
CA ILE A 364 10.94 -13.77 5.53
C ILE A 364 12.26 -13.00 5.62
N ALA A 365 12.22 -11.68 5.82
CA ALA A 365 13.42 -10.86 5.92
C ALA A 365 14.29 -11.29 7.12
N VAL A 366 13.67 -11.55 8.27
CA VAL A 366 14.37 -12.00 9.47
C VAL A 366 14.95 -13.41 9.28
N ASP A 367 14.18 -14.34 8.73
CA ASP A 367 14.62 -15.72 8.50
C ASP A 367 15.76 -15.79 7.47
N MET A 368 15.70 -14.99 6.39
CA MET A 368 16.78 -14.92 5.40
C MET A 368 18.10 -14.35 5.98
N VAL A 369 18.02 -13.46 6.98
CA VAL A 369 19.22 -13.04 7.72
C VAL A 369 19.76 -14.18 8.60
N LYS A 370 18.89 -14.92 9.30
CA LYS A 370 19.29 -16.12 10.08
C LYS A 370 19.94 -17.17 9.17
N GLU A 371 19.41 -17.36 7.97
CA GLU A 371 19.92 -18.28 6.94
C GLU A 371 21.19 -17.75 6.22
N LYS A 372 21.66 -16.56 6.56
CA LYS A 372 22.83 -15.89 5.93
C LYS A 372 22.67 -15.62 4.42
N LEU A 373 21.45 -15.56 3.92
CA LEU A 373 21.14 -15.24 2.53
C LEU A 373 21.22 -13.73 2.27
N ILE A 374 20.85 -12.91 3.25
CA ILE A 374 20.89 -11.46 3.15
C ILE A 374 21.49 -10.83 4.41
N SER A 375 21.95 -9.59 4.29
CA SER A 375 22.42 -8.80 5.44
C SER A 375 21.24 -8.12 6.16
N LYS A 376 21.46 -7.68 7.42
CA LYS A 376 20.48 -6.88 8.17
C LYS A 376 20.10 -5.59 7.44
N LYS A 377 21.05 -4.94 6.75
CA LYS A 377 20.80 -3.74 5.93
C LYS A 377 19.85 -4.06 4.77
N GLU A 378 20.08 -5.17 4.07
CA GLU A 378 19.19 -5.61 2.99
C GLU A 378 17.81 -5.96 3.50
N ALA A 379 17.69 -6.63 4.65
CA ALA A 379 16.42 -6.94 5.29
C ALA A 379 15.60 -5.67 5.57
N ILE A 380 16.22 -4.65 6.17
CA ILE A 380 15.59 -3.34 6.44
C ILE A 380 15.14 -2.67 5.14
N LEU A 381 15.97 -2.66 4.10
CA LEU A 381 15.65 -1.99 2.83
C LEU A 381 14.53 -2.68 2.02
N ARG A 382 14.24 -3.96 2.28
CA ARG A 382 13.22 -4.74 1.57
C ARG A 382 11.80 -4.52 2.06
N ILE A 383 11.63 -4.08 3.31
CA ILE A 383 10.32 -3.86 3.90
C ILE A 383 9.82 -2.48 3.48
N ASP A 384 8.61 -2.42 2.91
CA ASP A 384 7.94 -1.15 2.72
C ASP A 384 7.47 -0.62 4.09
N PRO A 385 7.92 0.56 4.52
CA PRO A 385 7.53 1.11 5.81
C PRO A 385 6.01 1.24 5.97
N ASN A 386 5.29 1.67 4.92
CA ASN A 386 3.83 1.82 4.98
C ASN A 386 3.10 0.49 5.18
N SER A 387 3.67 -0.62 4.73
CA SER A 387 3.06 -1.93 4.94
C SER A 387 2.99 -2.34 6.42
N LEU A 388 3.82 -1.73 7.28
CA LEU A 388 3.80 -2.03 8.71
C LEU A 388 2.51 -1.59 9.41
N ASP A 389 1.78 -0.61 8.87
CA ASP A 389 0.49 -0.19 9.42
C ASP A 389 -0.48 -1.37 9.56
N ALA A 390 -0.48 -2.28 8.57
CA ALA A 390 -1.33 -3.49 8.61
C ALA A 390 -0.99 -4.45 9.77
N LEU A 391 0.20 -4.34 10.36
CA LEU A 391 0.61 -5.15 11.54
C LEU A 391 0.26 -4.50 12.87
N LEU A 392 -0.12 -3.25 12.83
CA LEU A 392 -0.34 -2.42 14.03
C LEU A 392 -1.83 -2.15 14.25
N HIS A 393 -2.68 -2.55 13.29
CA HIS A 393 -4.13 -2.38 13.37
C HIS A 393 -4.84 -3.64 13.93
N PRO A 394 -6.01 -3.46 14.52
CA PRO A 394 -6.72 -4.51 15.23
C PRO A 394 -7.09 -5.73 14.37
N THR A 395 -7.08 -6.90 14.96
CA THR A 395 -7.71 -8.15 14.45
C THR A 395 -9.04 -8.37 15.14
N LEU A 396 -9.87 -9.30 14.66
CA LEU A 396 -11.13 -9.63 15.31
C LEU A 396 -10.90 -10.11 16.75
N ASP A 397 -11.80 -9.69 17.64
CA ASP A 397 -11.89 -10.23 18.98
C ASP A 397 -12.56 -11.61 18.93
N GLU A 398 -11.80 -12.65 19.28
CA GLU A 398 -12.30 -14.04 19.29
C GLU A 398 -13.33 -14.32 20.40
N GLU A 399 -13.43 -13.46 21.42
CA GLU A 399 -14.42 -13.56 22.50
C GLU A 399 -15.77 -12.94 22.13
N SER A 400 -15.85 -12.18 21.03
CA SER A 400 -17.11 -11.64 20.54
C SER A 400 -18.01 -12.76 19.99
N GLU A 401 -19.31 -12.69 20.26
CA GLU A 401 -20.29 -13.55 19.57
C GLU A 401 -20.24 -13.25 18.08
N ILE A 402 -19.76 -14.20 17.29
CA ILE A 402 -19.53 -14.07 15.87
C ILE A 402 -20.57 -14.89 15.10
N ASN A 403 -21.42 -14.22 14.33
CA ASN A 403 -22.36 -14.89 13.42
C ASN A 403 -21.70 -15.11 12.05
N VAL A 404 -21.04 -16.25 11.89
CA VAL A 404 -20.39 -16.63 10.62
C VAL A 404 -21.45 -17.06 9.63
N ILE A 405 -21.56 -16.33 8.51
CA ILE A 405 -22.53 -16.56 7.44
C ILE A 405 -21.93 -17.24 6.21
N GLY A 406 -20.62 -17.38 6.16
CA GLY A 406 -19.92 -18.05 5.06
C GLY A 406 -18.41 -18.10 5.29
N LYS A 407 -17.73 -18.88 4.46
CA LYS A 407 -16.28 -19.07 4.52
C LYS A 407 -15.66 -19.10 3.12
N GLY A 408 -14.47 -18.51 3.01
CA GLY A 408 -13.66 -18.55 1.78
C GLY A 408 -12.19 -18.74 2.12
N LEU A 409 -11.33 -18.51 1.15
CA LEU A 409 -9.89 -18.62 1.34
C LEU A 409 -9.33 -17.34 2.01
N PRO A 410 -8.42 -17.47 2.99
CA PRO A 410 -7.77 -16.33 3.65
C PRO A 410 -6.74 -15.69 2.72
N ALA A 411 -7.22 -14.87 1.79
CA ALA A 411 -6.42 -14.39 0.67
C ALA A 411 -5.51 -13.21 1.02
N SER A 412 -5.95 -12.32 1.91
CA SER A 412 -5.12 -11.23 2.45
C SER A 412 -5.54 -10.97 3.91
N PRO A 413 -4.62 -11.05 4.89
CA PRO A 413 -4.97 -11.02 6.30
C PRO A 413 -5.43 -9.65 6.78
N GLY A 414 -6.07 -9.67 7.94
CA GLY A 414 -6.69 -8.54 8.60
C GLY A 414 -8.21 -8.70 8.64
N ALA A 415 -8.86 -7.92 9.51
CA ALA A 415 -10.31 -7.85 9.60
C ALA A 415 -10.79 -6.49 9.10
N ALA A 416 -11.90 -6.48 8.38
CA ALA A 416 -12.56 -5.27 7.93
C ALA A 416 -14.07 -5.40 8.04
N SER A 417 -14.70 -4.38 8.64
CA SER A 417 -16.15 -4.20 8.67
C SER A 417 -16.54 -3.07 7.72
N GLY A 418 -17.69 -3.19 7.10
CA GLY A 418 -18.22 -2.14 6.23
C GLY A 418 -19.50 -2.53 5.52
N LYS A 419 -20.10 -1.55 4.86
CA LYS A 419 -21.31 -1.73 4.06
C LYS A 419 -20.99 -2.53 2.79
N VAL A 420 -21.81 -3.50 2.48
CA VAL A 420 -21.70 -4.29 1.24
C VAL A 420 -21.95 -3.40 0.03
N VAL A 421 -21.06 -3.46 -0.95
CA VAL A 421 -21.20 -2.82 -2.26
C VAL A 421 -20.81 -3.80 -3.36
N PHE A 422 -21.52 -3.72 -4.52
CA PHE A 422 -21.33 -4.65 -5.61
C PHE A 422 -20.62 -4.02 -6.83
N SER A 423 -20.32 -2.74 -6.79
CA SER A 423 -19.59 -2.06 -7.85
C SER A 423 -18.42 -1.22 -7.32
N SER A 424 -17.41 -1.02 -8.15
CA SER A 424 -16.24 -0.22 -7.85
C SER A 424 -16.58 1.26 -7.67
N GLU A 425 -17.50 1.76 -8.48
CA GLU A 425 -17.99 3.15 -8.45
C GLU A 425 -18.71 3.46 -7.12
N GLU A 426 -19.53 2.51 -6.63
CA GLU A 426 -20.24 2.68 -5.36
C GLU A 426 -19.28 2.62 -4.16
N ALA A 427 -18.24 1.78 -4.23
CA ALA A 427 -17.19 1.77 -3.23
C ALA A 427 -16.47 3.13 -3.15
N GLU A 428 -16.11 3.72 -4.29
CA GLU A 428 -15.48 5.05 -4.34
C GLU A 428 -16.42 6.16 -3.82
N ARG A 429 -17.69 6.13 -4.23
CA ARG A 429 -18.70 7.11 -3.81
C ARG A 429 -18.88 7.11 -2.30
N LEU A 430 -19.04 5.95 -1.68
CA LEU A 430 -19.23 5.84 -0.23
C LEU A 430 -17.94 6.18 0.54
N ASN A 431 -16.79 5.80 0.02
CA ASN A 431 -15.50 6.18 0.60
C ASN A 431 -15.28 7.70 0.61
N SER A 432 -15.73 8.42 -0.44
CA SER A 432 -15.69 9.89 -0.46
C SER A 432 -16.58 10.55 0.60
N MET A 433 -17.59 9.81 1.10
CA MET A 433 -18.47 10.19 2.21
C MET A 433 -17.97 9.67 3.57
N MET A 434 -16.71 9.19 3.65
CA MET A 434 -16.09 8.58 4.84
C MET A 434 -16.88 7.37 5.39
N GLN A 435 -17.55 6.60 4.52
CA GLN A 435 -18.23 5.36 4.89
C GLN A 435 -17.40 4.15 4.48
N ASP A 436 -17.18 3.26 5.41
CA ASP A 436 -16.41 2.04 5.19
C ASP A 436 -17.23 1.02 4.41
N THR A 437 -16.62 0.40 3.38
CA THR A 437 -17.29 -0.55 2.48
C THR A 437 -16.52 -1.87 2.35
N ILE A 438 -17.26 -2.93 2.06
CA ILE A 438 -16.73 -4.22 1.61
C ILE A 438 -17.17 -4.42 0.15
N LEU A 439 -16.20 -4.48 -0.77
CA LEU A 439 -16.45 -4.73 -2.18
C LEU A 439 -16.70 -6.23 -2.40
N VAL A 440 -17.90 -6.57 -2.85
CA VAL A 440 -18.34 -7.96 -3.08
C VAL A 440 -18.46 -8.22 -4.58
N ARG A 441 -17.71 -9.22 -5.08
CA ARG A 441 -17.67 -9.55 -6.51
C ARG A 441 -17.72 -11.08 -6.72
N ILE A 442 -18.21 -11.52 -7.87
CA ILE A 442 -18.02 -12.93 -8.27
C ILE A 442 -16.54 -13.22 -8.40
N GLU A 443 -15.83 -12.40 -9.16
CA GLU A 443 -14.37 -12.33 -9.26
C GLU A 443 -13.99 -10.88 -9.57
N THR A 444 -12.78 -10.44 -9.18
CA THR A 444 -12.31 -9.11 -9.55
C THR A 444 -11.53 -9.15 -10.84
N SER A 445 -11.76 -8.15 -11.66
CA SER A 445 -11.01 -7.88 -12.88
C SER A 445 -10.00 -6.75 -12.64
N PRO A 446 -9.06 -6.54 -13.56
CA PRO A 446 -8.16 -5.39 -13.52
C PRO A 446 -8.86 -4.02 -13.52
N GLU A 447 -10.10 -3.96 -13.94
CA GLU A 447 -10.92 -2.74 -13.96
C GLU A 447 -11.45 -2.37 -12.58
N ASP A 448 -11.54 -3.34 -11.67
CA ASP A 448 -12.00 -3.13 -10.29
C ASP A 448 -10.96 -2.49 -9.36
N ILE A 449 -9.74 -2.23 -9.84
CA ILE A 449 -8.60 -1.81 -9.00
C ILE A 449 -8.88 -0.53 -8.17
N HIS A 450 -9.63 0.42 -8.71
CA HIS A 450 -9.98 1.66 -8.02
C HIS A 450 -11.00 1.40 -6.90
N GLY A 451 -12.03 0.56 -7.15
CA GLY A 451 -12.98 0.15 -6.10
C GLY A 451 -12.33 -0.68 -5.01
N MET A 452 -11.39 -1.59 -5.37
CA MET A 452 -10.61 -2.36 -4.40
C MET A 452 -9.74 -1.47 -3.52
N ASN A 453 -9.25 -0.35 -4.06
CA ASN A 453 -8.46 0.62 -3.27
C ASN A 453 -9.35 1.45 -2.34
N ALA A 454 -10.57 1.80 -2.75
CA ALA A 454 -11.52 2.56 -1.97
C ALA A 454 -12.14 1.74 -0.84
N ALA A 455 -12.42 0.45 -1.07
CA ALA A 455 -13.02 -0.45 -0.09
C ALA A 455 -12.08 -0.77 1.09
N ARG A 456 -12.64 -1.00 2.27
CA ARG A 456 -11.90 -1.49 3.45
C ARG A 456 -11.50 -2.95 3.32
N GLY A 457 -12.28 -3.74 2.58
CA GLY A 457 -12.01 -5.14 2.36
C GLY A 457 -12.66 -5.67 1.09
N ILE A 458 -12.22 -6.82 0.62
CA ILE A 458 -12.67 -7.45 -0.64
C ILE A 458 -13.16 -8.88 -0.34
N LEU A 459 -14.33 -9.20 -0.89
CA LEU A 459 -14.95 -10.53 -0.83
C LEU A 459 -15.24 -11.01 -2.25
N THR A 460 -14.80 -12.24 -2.59
CA THR A 460 -15.16 -12.85 -3.88
C THR A 460 -15.72 -14.26 -3.73
N SER A 461 -16.71 -14.61 -4.56
CA SER A 461 -17.27 -15.96 -4.58
C SER A 461 -16.39 -16.96 -5.34
N ARG A 462 -15.58 -16.49 -6.28
CA ARG A 462 -14.63 -17.30 -7.06
C ARG A 462 -13.20 -16.83 -6.87
N GLY A 463 -12.25 -17.67 -7.24
CA GLY A 463 -10.82 -17.38 -7.22
C GLY A 463 -10.06 -18.07 -6.09
N GLY A 464 -8.81 -18.42 -6.35
CA GLY A 464 -7.87 -19.02 -5.41
C GLY A 464 -6.96 -17.96 -4.73
N MET A 465 -6.00 -18.44 -3.94
CA MET A 465 -4.99 -17.61 -3.26
C MET A 465 -4.07 -16.87 -4.24
N THR A 466 -4.07 -17.23 -5.51
CA THR A 466 -3.29 -16.62 -6.59
C THR A 466 -4.15 -15.83 -7.59
N SER A 467 -5.45 -15.71 -7.33
CA SER A 467 -6.38 -14.93 -8.15
C SER A 467 -6.03 -13.44 -8.16
N HIS A 468 -6.61 -12.68 -9.09
CA HIS A 468 -6.43 -11.24 -9.18
C HIS A 468 -6.83 -10.53 -7.87
N ALA A 469 -8.00 -10.88 -7.30
CA ALA A 469 -8.45 -10.34 -6.01
C ALA A 469 -7.40 -10.53 -4.90
N ALA A 470 -6.91 -11.76 -4.72
CA ALA A 470 -5.95 -12.11 -3.69
C ALA A 470 -4.60 -11.40 -3.85
N VAL A 471 -4.08 -11.33 -5.08
CA VAL A 471 -2.76 -10.73 -5.37
C VAL A 471 -2.80 -9.22 -5.21
N VAL A 472 -3.85 -8.57 -5.70
CA VAL A 472 -4.00 -7.11 -5.64
C VAL A 472 -4.31 -6.66 -4.22
N ALA A 473 -5.25 -7.32 -3.51
CA ALA A 473 -5.57 -6.99 -2.12
C ALA A 473 -4.35 -7.08 -1.21
N ARG A 474 -3.54 -8.15 -1.33
CA ARG A 474 -2.25 -8.27 -0.60
C ARG A 474 -1.29 -7.13 -0.94
N GLY A 475 -1.23 -6.76 -2.21
CA GLY A 475 -0.40 -5.64 -2.65
C GLY A 475 -0.83 -4.29 -2.07
N MET A 476 -2.12 -4.13 -1.78
CA MET A 476 -2.73 -2.92 -1.19
C MET A 476 -2.79 -2.96 0.35
N GLY A 477 -2.50 -4.11 0.98
CA GLY A 477 -2.68 -4.31 2.42
C GLY A 477 -4.15 -4.32 2.87
N ARG A 478 -5.09 -4.65 1.96
CA ARG A 478 -6.52 -4.76 2.27
C ARG A 478 -6.88 -6.19 2.66
N PRO A 479 -7.69 -6.41 3.70
CA PRO A 479 -8.26 -7.71 4.01
C PRO A 479 -9.02 -8.29 2.81
N CYS A 480 -8.82 -9.57 2.51
CA CYS A 480 -9.50 -10.22 1.41
C CYS A 480 -9.87 -11.66 1.75
N VAL A 481 -11.13 -11.99 1.52
CA VAL A 481 -11.65 -13.36 1.51
C VAL A 481 -11.99 -13.71 0.06
N SER A 482 -11.36 -14.73 -0.50
CA SER A 482 -11.52 -15.11 -1.92
C SER A 482 -12.09 -16.53 -2.04
N GLY A 483 -12.80 -16.80 -3.15
CA GLY A 483 -13.28 -18.14 -3.48
C GLY A 483 -14.30 -18.70 -2.48
N SER A 484 -15.17 -17.85 -1.95
CA SER A 484 -16.27 -18.30 -1.11
C SER A 484 -17.39 -18.89 -1.97
N SER A 485 -17.32 -20.19 -2.23
CA SER A 485 -18.35 -20.91 -3.02
C SER A 485 -19.71 -21.00 -2.33
N GLU A 486 -19.79 -20.61 -1.07
CA GLU A 486 -21.01 -20.58 -0.26
C GLU A 486 -21.86 -19.34 -0.54
N ILE A 487 -21.32 -18.32 -1.23
CA ILE A 487 -22.07 -17.11 -1.57
C ILE A 487 -22.44 -17.10 -3.06
N ASP A 488 -23.72 -16.83 -3.32
CA ASP A 488 -24.28 -16.63 -4.65
C ASP A 488 -24.65 -15.14 -4.84
N ILE A 489 -23.99 -14.48 -5.78
CA ILE A 489 -24.06 -13.02 -5.99
C ILE A 489 -24.99 -12.72 -7.16
N ASN A 490 -25.99 -11.89 -6.90
CA ASN A 490 -26.90 -11.34 -7.91
C ASN A 490 -26.70 -9.82 -8.02
N TYR A 491 -26.09 -9.37 -9.13
CA TYR A 491 -25.82 -7.95 -9.38
C TYR A 491 -27.06 -7.13 -9.70
N GLU A 492 -28.08 -7.71 -10.32
CA GLU A 492 -29.34 -7.02 -10.67
C GLU A 492 -30.13 -6.67 -9.40
N GLU A 493 -30.23 -7.62 -8.49
CA GLU A 493 -30.91 -7.42 -7.21
C GLU A 493 -30.00 -6.72 -6.18
N LYS A 494 -28.74 -6.53 -6.50
CA LYS A 494 -27.71 -6.01 -5.57
C LYS A 494 -27.71 -6.74 -4.23
N THR A 495 -27.59 -8.09 -4.31
CA THR A 495 -27.61 -8.98 -3.15
C THR A 495 -26.63 -10.13 -3.32
N PHE A 496 -26.22 -10.71 -2.20
CA PHE A 496 -25.69 -12.08 -2.23
C PHE A 496 -26.49 -12.98 -1.27
N LYS A 497 -26.56 -14.26 -1.60
CA LYS A 497 -27.20 -15.27 -0.77
C LYS A 497 -26.15 -16.23 -0.22
N THR A 498 -26.29 -16.61 1.03
CA THR A 498 -25.67 -17.79 1.62
C THR A 498 -26.73 -18.88 1.77
N THR A 499 -26.36 -20.05 2.25
CA THR A 499 -27.32 -21.16 2.45
C THR A 499 -28.57 -20.74 3.23
N ASN A 500 -28.45 -19.82 4.19
CA ASN A 500 -29.52 -19.48 5.15
C ASN A 500 -29.86 -17.98 5.20
N LEU A 501 -29.19 -17.12 4.44
CA LEU A 501 -29.36 -15.67 4.58
C LEU A 501 -29.20 -14.96 3.22
N LYS A 502 -29.96 -13.86 3.06
CA LYS A 502 -29.83 -12.91 1.94
C LYS A 502 -29.30 -11.58 2.48
N VAL A 503 -28.14 -11.14 2.00
CA VAL A 503 -27.49 -9.87 2.33
C VAL A 503 -27.66 -8.90 1.17
N LYS A 504 -28.06 -7.66 1.46
CA LYS A 504 -28.34 -6.61 0.47
C LYS A 504 -27.23 -5.58 0.46
N GLU A 505 -27.17 -4.80 -0.63
CA GLU A 505 -26.32 -3.61 -0.70
C GLU A 505 -26.65 -2.66 0.47
N GLY A 506 -25.62 -2.18 1.17
CA GLY A 506 -25.72 -1.33 2.34
C GLY A 506 -25.78 -2.07 3.70
N ASP A 507 -26.07 -3.38 3.72
CA ASP A 507 -25.95 -4.17 4.94
C ASP A 507 -24.50 -4.21 5.41
N VAL A 508 -24.29 -4.25 6.72
CA VAL A 508 -22.94 -4.31 7.29
C VAL A 508 -22.49 -5.76 7.43
N ILE A 509 -21.30 -6.06 6.92
CA ILE A 509 -20.62 -7.34 7.17
C ILE A 509 -19.19 -7.08 7.64
N THR A 510 -18.63 -8.08 8.30
CA THR A 510 -17.21 -8.14 8.64
C THR A 510 -16.56 -9.30 7.93
N ILE A 511 -15.42 -9.08 7.29
CA ILE A 511 -14.60 -10.14 6.72
C ILE A 511 -13.31 -10.30 7.52
N ASP A 512 -12.92 -11.53 7.75
CA ASP A 512 -11.63 -11.89 8.34
C ASP A 512 -10.76 -12.56 7.28
N GLY A 513 -9.96 -11.77 6.64
CA GLY A 513 -9.01 -12.24 5.63
C GLY A 513 -7.86 -13.10 6.17
N SER A 514 -7.72 -13.22 7.49
CA SER A 514 -6.73 -14.11 8.14
C SER A 514 -7.24 -15.54 8.26
N THR A 515 -8.54 -15.73 8.47
CA THR A 515 -9.17 -17.05 8.66
C THR A 515 -10.14 -17.43 7.54
N GLY A 516 -10.50 -16.47 6.68
CA GLY A 516 -11.45 -16.66 5.58
C GLY A 516 -12.93 -16.59 6.00
N ARG A 517 -13.24 -16.10 7.20
CA ARG A 517 -14.63 -16.00 7.72
C ARG A 517 -15.33 -14.76 7.14
N ILE A 518 -16.62 -14.94 6.85
CA ILE A 518 -17.57 -13.87 6.51
C ILE A 518 -18.59 -13.81 7.63
N ILE A 519 -18.78 -12.64 8.23
CA ILE A 519 -19.52 -12.47 9.49
C ILE A 519 -20.58 -11.39 9.26
N LEU A 520 -21.79 -11.64 9.75
CA LEU A 520 -22.88 -10.67 9.68
C LEU A 520 -22.68 -9.59 10.74
N GLY A 521 -22.83 -8.34 10.36
CA GLY A 521 -22.69 -7.19 11.25
C GLY A 521 -21.25 -6.75 11.49
N GLU A 522 -21.09 -5.77 12.36
CA GLU A 522 -19.80 -5.23 12.80
C GLU A 522 -19.31 -6.02 14.03
N VAL A 523 -18.04 -6.42 14.02
CA VAL A 523 -17.42 -7.20 15.11
C VAL A 523 -16.31 -6.39 15.78
N SER A 524 -16.24 -6.47 17.10
CA SER A 524 -15.16 -5.88 17.89
C SER A 524 -13.79 -6.42 17.49
N THR A 525 -12.78 -5.57 17.56
CA THR A 525 -11.42 -5.90 17.14
C THR A 525 -10.43 -5.86 18.31
N VAL A 526 -9.48 -6.78 18.32
CA VAL A 526 -8.39 -6.87 19.31
C VAL A 526 -7.10 -6.29 18.74
N LYS A 527 -6.30 -5.69 19.58
CA LYS A 527 -4.99 -5.14 19.17
C LYS A 527 -4.05 -6.25 18.72
N PRO A 528 -3.29 -6.04 17.65
CA PRO A 528 -2.35 -7.01 17.15
C PRO A 528 -1.19 -7.24 18.14
N GLU A 529 -0.78 -8.48 18.33
CA GLU A 529 0.44 -8.81 19.06
C GLU A 529 1.67 -8.54 18.22
N ILE A 530 2.61 -7.80 18.79
CA ILE A 530 3.91 -7.53 18.15
C ILE A 530 4.73 -8.81 18.12
N SER A 531 4.95 -9.37 16.94
CA SER A 531 5.73 -10.61 16.79
C SER A 531 7.21 -10.42 17.18
N GLU A 532 7.86 -11.53 17.60
CA GLU A 532 9.30 -11.51 17.89
C GLU A 532 10.15 -11.09 16.67
N ASP A 533 9.75 -11.49 15.47
CA ASP A 533 10.45 -11.10 14.23
C ASP A 533 10.30 -9.60 13.93
N PHE A 534 9.13 -9.01 14.21
CA PHE A 534 8.93 -7.55 14.14
C PHE A 534 9.86 -6.83 15.13
N SER A 535 9.91 -7.29 16.38
CA SER A 535 10.79 -6.72 17.40
C SER A 535 12.28 -6.81 17.02
N LYS A 536 12.70 -7.92 16.41
CA LYS A 536 14.06 -8.08 15.86
C LYS A 536 14.35 -7.09 14.73
N LEU A 537 13.41 -6.93 13.79
CA LEU A 537 13.54 -5.97 12.67
C LEU A 537 13.68 -4.53 13.21
N MET A 538 12.82 -4.14 14.18
CA MET A 538 12.88 -2.82 14.80
C MET A 538 14.20 -2.59 15.57
N SER A 539 14.68 -3.60 16.29
CA SER A 539 16.00 -3.55 16.95
C SER A 539 17.15 -3.33 15.97
N TRP A 540 17.06 -3.92 14.77
CA TRP A 540 18.06 -3.66 13.73
C TRP A 540 17.91 -2.25 13.16
N ALA A 541 16.69 -1.78 12.90
CA ALA A 541 16.43 -0.43 12.41
C ALA A 541 17.01 0.63 13.35
N ASP A 542 16.79 0.49 14.67
CA ASP A 542 17.32 1.41 15.68
C ASP A 542 18.84 1.52 15.70
N ARG A 543 19.57 0.46 15.32
CA ARG A 543 21.05 0.48 15.24
C ARG A 543 21.58 1.27 14.04
N PHE A 544 20.77 1.46 13.02
CA PHE A 544 21.20 2.13 11.78
C PHE A 544 20.72 3.58 11.70
N ARG A 545 19.56 3.92 12.28
CA ARG A 545 19.03 5.29 12.26
C ARG A 545 19.83 6.21 13.19
N LYS A 546 19.94 7.46 12.79
CA LYS A 546 20.45 8.57 13.63
C LYS A 546 19.32 9.46 14.13
N LEU A 547 18.33 9.69 13.24
CA LEU A 547 17.16 10.49 13.54
C LEU A 547 16.37 9.86 14.69
N LYS A 548 16.06 10.65 15.73
CA LYS A 548 15.22 10.23 16.85
C LYS A 548 13.76 10.20 16.43
N ILE A 549 13.00 9.26 16.99
CA ILE A 549 11.56 9.13 16.71
C ILE A 549 10.79 9.42 17.97
N ARG A 550 9.95 10.45 17.92
CA ARG A 550 9.03 10.85 18.98
C ARG A 550 7.60 10.65 18.56
N ALA A 551 6.67 10.78 19.50
CA ALA A 551 5.24 10.68 19.21
C ALA A 551 4.51 12.01 19.49
N ASN A 552 3.41 12.21 18.76
CA ASN A 552 2.38 13.18 19.08
C ASN A 552 1.38 12.49 20.00
N SER A 553 1.23 12.93 21.22
CA SER A 553 0.39 12.24 22.21
C SER A 553 -0.03 13.20 23.32
N GLU A 554 -1.31 13.19 23.63
CA GLU A 554 -1.97 14.08 24.57
C GLU A 554 -2.57 13.33 25.76
N THR A 555 -2.85 12.04 25.64
CA THR A 555 -3.47 11.23 26.69
C THR A 555 -2.47 10.21 27.27
N PRO A 556 -2.67 9.74 28.52
CA PRO A 556 -1.87 8.66 29.09
C PRO A 556 -1.94 7.36 28.25
N LEU A 557 -3.10 7.05 27.67
CA LEU A 557 -3.29 5.86 26.83
C LEU A 557 -2.43 5.93 25.57
N ASP A 558 -2.52 7.03 24.81
CA ASP A 558 -1.73 7.23 23.60
C ASP A 558 -0.24 7.27 23.90
N THR A 559 0.13 7.89 25.04
CA THR A 559 1.51 7.94 25.51
C THR A 559 2.08 6.55 25.80
N LYS A 560 1.25 5.66 26.38
CA LYS A 560 1.63 4.26 26.63
C LYS A 560 1.82 3.51 25.32
N VAL A 561 0.88 3.63 24.38
CA VAL A 561 0.97 3.01 23.04
C VAL A 561 2.23 3.50 22.33
N ALA A 562 2.51 4.81 22.33
CA ALA A 562 3.73 5.37 21.75
C ALA A 562 5.00 4.78 22.38
N ARG A 563 5.00 4.64 23.71
CA ARG A 563 6.14 4.07 24.46
C ARG A 563 6.37 2.60 24.09
N ASP A 564 5.29 1.82 24.00
CA ASP A 564 5.32 0.40 23.64
C ASP A 564 5.83 0.19 22.19
N PHE A 565 5.50 1.10 21.27
CA PHE A 565 6.03 1.12 19.91
C PHE A 565 7.46 1.66 19.80
N GLY A 566 8.07 2.08 20.92
CA GLY A 566 9.47 2.48 20.99
C GLY A 566 9.73 3.96 20.67
N ALA A 567 8.76 4.84 20.92
CA ALA A 567 8.99 6.28 20.88
C ALA A 567 10.05 6.71 21.89
N GLU A 568 10.94 7.60 21.49
CA GLU A 568 12.06 8.12 22.30
C GLU A 568 11.70 9.48 22.96
N GLY A 569 10.43 9.75 23.11
CA GLY A 569 9.87 10.94 23.74
C GLY A 569 8.55 11.37 23.12
N ILE A 570 7.97 12.43 23.62
CA ILE A 570 6.86 13.14 22.99
C ILE A 570 7.41 14.37 22.27
N GLY A 571 7.09 14.53 21.00
CA GLY A 571 7.49 15.68 20.18
C GLY A 571 6.40 16.74 20.05
N LEU A 572 5.14 16.35 20.36
CA LEU A 572 4.02 17.27 20.47
C LEU A 572 2.98 16.73 21.44
N CYS A 573 2.76 17.46 22.53
CA CYS A 573 1.61 17.32 23.39
C CYS A 573 0.77 18.59 23.25
N ARG A 574 -0.44 18.48 22.70
CA ARG A 574 -1.37 19.60 22.50
C ARG A 574 -2.21 19.77 23.74
N THR A 575 -2.03 20.87 24.44
CA THR A 575 -2.73 21.13 25.71
C THR A 575 -4.22 21.41 25.54
N GLU A 576 -4.65 21.85 24.36
CA GLU A 576 -6.06 22.07 24.03
C GLU A 576 -6.90 20.79 24.10
N HIS A 577 -6.35 19.63 23.71
CA HIS A 577 -7.09 18.38 23.78
C HIS A 577 -7.46 17.96 25.20
N MET A 578 -6.66 18.42 26.20
CA MET A 578 -6.97 18.18 27.61
C MET A 578 -8.18 18.99 28.11
N PHE A 579 -8.63 20.01 27.35
CA PHE A 579 -9.72 20.90 27.73
C PHE A 579 -11.10 20.43 27.26
N PHE A 580 -11.18 19.50 26.31
CA PHE A 580 -12.45 19.01 25.75
C PHE A 580 -13.14 17.94 26.59
N ASP A 581 -12.56 17.53 27.69
CA ASP A 581 -13.18 16.60 28.63
C ASP A 581 -14.45 17.21 29.26
N GLU A 582 -15.52 16.42 29.41
CA GLU A 582 -16.83 16.90 29.88
C GLU A 582 -16.78 17.59 31.25
N GLU A 583 -15.91 17.12 32.15
CA GLU A 583 -15.74 17.72 33.48
C GLU A 583 -15.01 19.08 33.43
N ARG A 584 -14.26 19.36 32.38
CA ARG A 584 -13.36 20.51 32.26
C ARG A 584 -13.90 21.60 31.38
N ILE A 585 -14.63 21.23 30.32
CA ILE A 585 -15.07 22.18 29.29
C ILE A 585 -15.90 23.34 29.85
N LEU A 586 -16.65 23.10 30.94
CA LEU A 586 -17.42 24.15 31.59
C LEU A 586 -16.51 25.21 32.25
N SER A 587 -15.45 24.79 32.91
CA SER A 587 -14.44 25.73 33.49
C SER A 587 -13.64 26.47 32.41
N VAL A 588 -13.42 25.83 31.26
CA VAL A 588 -12.78 26.48 30.09
C VAL A 588 -13.71 27.56 29.53
N ARG A 589 -15.02 27.26 29.36
CA ARG A 589 -16.01 28.23 28.93
C ARG A 589 -16.16 29.39 29.92
N GLU A 590 -16.14 29.11 31.22
CA GLU A 590 -16.09 30.12 32.29
C GLU A 590 -14.86 31.03 32.13
N MET A 591 -13.69 30.47 31.93
CA MET A 591 -12.47 31.21 31.66
C MET A 591 -12.58 32.16 30.44
N ILE A 592 -13.13 31.66 29.35
CA ILE A 592 -13.23 32.40 28.08
C ILE A 592 -14.25 33.53 28.17
N LEU A 593 -15.40 33.27 28.80
CA LEU A 593 -16.50 34.24 28.95
C LEU A 593 -16.28 35.26 30.06
N SER A 594 -15.25 35.07 30.89
CA SER A 594 -14.91 35.97 31.98
C SER A 594 -14.57 37.38 31.50
N LYS A 595 -15.21 38.41 32.10
CA LYS A 595 -15.00 39.81 31.75
C LYS A 595 -13.76 40.42 32.43
N THR A 596 -13.44 39.95 33.65
CA THR A 596 -12.31 40.45 34.41
C THR A 596 -11.16 39.45 34.52
N LYS A 597 -9.95 39.91 34.78
CA LYS A 597 -8.78 39.05 35.01
C LYS A 597 -8.99 38.19 36.29
N GLN A 598 -9.69 38.72 37.31
CA GLN A 598 -9.94 38.00 38.55
C GLN A 598 -10.86 36.78 38.28
N ASP A 599 -11.97 36.96 37.55
CA ASP A 599 -12.90 35.88 37.22
C ASP A 599 -12.19 34.83 36.38
N ARG A 600 -11.37 35.25 35.42
CA ARG A 600 -10.54 34.33 34.63
C ARG A 600 -9.58 33.51 35.48
N ASN A 601 -8.90 34.12 36.44
CA ASN A 601 -8.04 33.44 37.38
C ASN A 601 -8.80 32.43 38.26
N ASN A 602 -10.04 32.76 38.69
CA ASN A 602 -10.88 31.81 39.44
C ASN A 602 -11.19 30.57 38.62
N ALA A 603 -11.55 30.70 37.33
CA ALA A 603 -11.78 29.59 36.42
C ALA A 603 -10.51 28.76 36.17
N LEU A 604 -9.36 29.44 35.96
CA LEU A 604 -8.05 28.78 35.75
C LEU A 604 -7.61 27.99 36.98
N THR A 605 -7.97 28.44 38.21
CA THR A 605 -7.67 27.70 39.45
C THR A 605 -8.41 26.34 39.47
N LYS A 606 -9.60 26.23 38.86
CA LYS A 606 -10.34 24.97 38.74
C LYS A 606 -9.67 24.03 37.74
N LEU A 607 -9.08 24.55 36.65
CA LEU A 607 -8.41 23.74 35.61
C LEU A 607 -7.02 23.24 36.02
N LEU A 608 -6.29 23.98 36.87
CA LEU A 608 -4.93 23.64 37.27
C LEU A 608 -4.75 22.20 37.80
N PRO A 609 -5.60 21.68 38.73
CA PRO A 609 -5.45 20.33 39.25
C PRO A 609 -5.60 19.24 38.17
N HIS A 610 -6.48 19.44 37.23
CA HIS A 610 -6.73 18.50 36.12
C HIS A 610 -5.53 18.40 35.18
N GLN A 611 -5.02 19.53 34.68
CA GLN A 611 -3.82 19.51 33.83
C GLN A 611 -2.59 18.97 34.55
N LYS A 612 -2.42 19.30 35.81
CA LYS A 612 -1.33 18.78 36.64
C LYS A 612 -1.39 17.26 36.76
N LYS A 613 -2.59 16.68 36.93
CA LYS A 613 -2.79 15.23 36.96
C LYS A 613 -2.39 14.57 35.64
N ASP A 614 -2.82 15.12 34.52
CA ASP A 614 -2.50 14.60 33.20
C ASP A 614 -1.01 14.61 32.93
N PHE A 615 -0.32 15.71 33.22
CA PHE A 615 1.14 15.80 33.05
C PHE A 615 1.90 14.84 33.98
N ILE A 616 1.43 14.63 35.21
CA ILE A 616 2.04 13.61 36.10
C ILE A 616 1.98 12.22 35.47
N GLU A 617 0.85 11.85 34.91
CA GLU A 617 0.67 10.53 34.27
C GLU A 617 1.53 10.39 33.01
N ILE A 618 1.54 11.39 32.15
CA ILE A 618 2.41 11.44 30.95
C ILE A 618 3.89 11.34 31.34
N PHE A 619 4.32 12.11 32.36
CA PHE A 619 5.70 12.09 32.81
C PHE A 619 6.09 10.73 33.44
N LYS A 620 5.20 10.07 34.16
CA LYS A 620 5.43 8.71 34.67
C LYS A 620 5.67 7.69 33.54
N ILE A 621 4.83 7.75 32.50
CA ILE A 621 4.96 6.85 31.33
C ILE A 621 6.27 7.15 30.57
N MET A 622 6.59 8.43 30.34
CA MET A 622 7.80 8.87 29.62
C MET A 622 9.05 8.98 30.49
N ASN A 623 9.04 8.37 31.63
CA ASN A 623 10.14 8.40 32.61
C ASN A 623 11.54 8.34 31.94
N GLY A 624 12.31 9.42 32.08
CA GLY A 624 13.65 9.58 31.53
C GLY A 624 13.72 10.00 30.05
N LEU A 625 12.58 10.31 29.42
CA LEU A 625 12.53 10.76 28.02
C LEU A 625 12.00 12.20 27.93
N PRO A 626 12.33 12.95 26.87
CA PRO A 626 11.84 14.32 26.66
C PRO A 626 10.34 14.34 26.35
N VAL A 627 9.67 15.38 26.85
CA VAL A 627 8.27 15.65 26.58
C VAL A 627 8.11 17.09 26.13
N THR A 628 7.79 17.28 24.84
CA THR A 628 7.54 18.61 24.28
C THR A 628 6.06 18.96 24.44
N ILE A 629 5.77 20.01 25.18
CA ILE A 629 4.40 20.45 25.51
C ILE A 629 4.16 21.77 24.81
N ARG A 630 3.19 21.81 23.90
CA ARG A 630 2.74 23.06 23.27
C ARG A 630 1.74 23.76 24.17
N LEU A 631 1.98 25.01 24.50
CA LEU A 631 1.02 25.84 25.21
C LEU A 631 -0.20 26.09 24.31
N LEU A 632 -1.32 26.48 24.92
CA LEU A 632 -2.62 26.64 24.25
C LEU A 632 -2.50 27.41 22.92
N ASP A 633 -2.93 26.78 21.84
CA ASP A 633 -2.77 27.33 20.51
C ASP A 633 -4.09 27.79 19.84
N PRO A 634 -5.22 27.02 19.85
CA PRO A 634 -6.41 27.40 19.14
C PRO A 634 -7.04 28.71 19.64
N PRO A 635 -7.78 29.44 18.80
CA PRO A 635 -8.54 30.59 19.23
C PRO A 635 -9.66 30.19 20.20
N LEU A 636 -9.99 31.08 21.13
CA LEU A 636 -10.88 30.76 22.24
C LEU A 636 -12.31 30.39 21.80
N HIS A 637 -12.77 30.89 20.66
CA HIS A 637 -14.13 30.62 20.19
C HIS A 637 -14.36 29.14 19.84
N GLU A 638 -13.31 28.34 19.60
CA GLU A 638 -13.45 26.90 19.33
C GLU A 638 -14.02 26.10 20.51
N PHE A 639 -13.83 26.58 21.73
CA PHE A 639 -14.32 25.98 22.97
C PHE A 639 -15.71 26.47 23.38
N LEU A 640 -16.25 27.47 22.70
CA LEU A 640 -17.52 28.08 23.06
C LEU A 640 -18.71 27.13 22.77
N PRO A 641 -19.82 27.26 23.52
CA PRO A 641 -21.01 26.44 23.31
C PRO A 641 -21.57 26.63 21.89
N LYS A 642 -21.99 25.52 21.26
CA LYS A 642 -22.45 25.49 19.87
C LYS A 642 -23.96 25.28 19.74
N ASN A 643 -24.65 24.91 20.82
CA ASN A 643 -26.08 24.63 20.82
C ASN A 643 -26.76 25.22 22.05
N GLU A 644 -28.11 25.34 22.01
CA GLU A 644 -28.90 25.96 23.08
C GLU A 644 -28.75 25.23 24.41
N LYS A 645 -28.61 23.92 24.44
CA LYS A 645 -28.42 23.17 25.67
C LYS A 645 -27.13 23.59 26.36
N GLU A 646 -26.04 23.64 25.65
CA GLU A 646 -24.73 24.05 26.17
C GLU A 646 -24.75 25.53 26.61
N ILE A 647 -25.44 26.42 25.88
CA ILE A 647 -25.64 27.83 26.27
C ILE A 647 -26.40 27.91 27.60
N ASN A 648 -27.45 27.13 27.74
CA ASN A 648 -28.23 27.11 28.99
C ASN A 648 -27.43 26.57 30.19
N ASP A 649 -26.59 25.57 29.98
CA ASP A 649 -25.74 25.04 31.04
C ASP A 649 -24.69 26.07 31.49
N VAL A 650 -24.05 26.74 30.55
CA VAL A 650 -23.10 27.84 30.84
C VAL A 650 -23.81 29.03 31.49
N SER A 651 -25.03 29.36 31.06
CA SER A 651 -25.87 30.44 31.63
C SER A 651 -26.12 30.23 33.14
N LYS A 652 -26.46 28.99 33.52
CA LYS A 652 -26.68 28.63 34.95
C LYS A 652 -25.43 28.78 35.79
N ILE A 653 -24.27 28.39 35.26
CA ILE A 653 -22.98 28.39 36.00
C ILE A 653 -22.47 29.82 36.15
N LEU A 654 -22.54 30.62 35.08
CA LEU A 654 -21.99 31.99 35.07
C LEU A 654 -23.00 33.04 35.58
N ASN A 655 -24.23 32.61 35.81
CA ASN A 655 -25.34 33.52 36.18
C ASN A 655 -25.48 34.70 35.18
N LEU A 656 -25.31 34.38 33.88
CA LEU A 656 -25.46 35.28 32.74
C LEU A 656 -26.69 34.87 31.92
N SER A 657 -27.36 35.87 31.32
CA SER A 657 -28.45 35.56 30.38
C SER A 657 -27.95 34.93 29.09
N ASN A 658 -28.77 34.09 28.44
CA ASN A 658 -28.42 33.52 27.12
C ASN A 658 -28.11 34.60 26.09
N LYS A 659 -28.75 35.80 26.21
CA LYS A 659 -28.51 36.92 25.32
C LYS A 659 -27.09 37.49 25.50
N GLU A 660 -26.64 37.59 26.73
CA GLU A 660 -25.25 38.05 27.03
C GLU A 660 -24.21 37.04 26.56
N ILE A 661 -24.47 35.72 26.75
CA ILE A 661 -23.59 34.67 26.26
C ILE A 661 -23.51 34.69 24.74
N ASN A 662 -24.65 34.78 24.04
CA ASN A 662 -24.67 34.86 22.58
C ASN A 662 -23.97 36.11 22.04
N SER A 663 -24.14 37.28 22.73
CA SER A 663 -23.41 38.50 22.38
C SER A 663 -21.91 38.28 22.47
N ARG A 664 -21.46 37.62 23.56
CA ARG A 664 -20.04 37.38 23.81
C ARG A 664 -19.46 36.36 22.85
N ILE A 665 -20.23 35.34 22.49
CA ILE A 665 -19.87 34.37 21.42
C ILE A 665 -19.64 35.11 20.10
N GLY A 666 -20.56 36.02 19.74
CA GLY A 666 -20.45 36.82 18.52
C GLY A 666 -19.23 37.73 18.50
N GLU A 667 -18.87 38.36 19.68
CA GLU A 667 -17.68 39.19 19.80
C GLU A 667 -16.37 38.41 19.64
N LEU A 668 -16.33 37.16 20.10
CA LEU A 668 -15.13 36.30 20.07
C LEU A 668 -14.99 35.50 18.78
N HIS A 669 -16.07 35.45 17.97
CA HIS A 669 -16.03 34.71 16.71
C HIS A 669 -15.06 35.36 15.72
N GLU A 670 -14.14 34.57 15.20
CA GLU A 670 -13.14 35.02 14.24
C GLU A 670 -13.51 34.59 12.82
N HIS A 671 -13.37 35.52 11.86
CA HIS A 671 -13.60 35.22 10.45
C HIS A 671 -12.54 34.32 9.84
N ASN A 672 -11.31 34.39 10.34
CA ASN A 672 -10.19 33.52 9.96
C ASN A 672 -9.46 33.00 11.18
N PRO A 673 -9.92 31.90 11.77
CA PRO A 673 -9.32 31.31 12.98
C PRO A 673 -7.84 31.01 12.86
N MET A 674 -7.38 30.58 11.69
CA MET A 674 -5.98 30.20 11.46
C MET A 674 -5.02 31.39 11.62
N LEU A 675 -5.45 32.59 11.25
CA LEU A 675 -4.62 33.81 11.28
C LEU A 675 -5.00 34.77 12.43
N GLY A 676 -5.92 34.39 13.29
CA GLY A 676 -6.54 35.22 14.31
C GLY A 676 -5.81 35.33 15.65
N HIS A 677 -6.60 35.46 16.71
CA HIS A 677 -6.12 35.65 18.11
C HIS A 677 -5.87 34.30 18.77
N ARG A 678 -4.80 33.64 18.40
CA ARG A 678 -4.40 32.32 18.86
C ARG A 678 -2.91 32.27 19.23
N GLY A 679 -2.46 31.17 19.80
CA GLY A 679 -1.05 30.91 20.09
C GLY A 679 -0.39 31.94 20.98
N CYS A 680 0.82 32.36 20.67
CA CYS A 680 1.55 33.37 21.47
C CYS A 680 0.82 34.70 21.54
N ARG A 681 -0.01 35.08 20.56
CA ARG A 681 -0.81 36.29 20.59
C ARG A 681 -1.83 36.25 21.75
N LEU A 682 -2.48 35.09 21.92
CA LEU A 682 -3.36 34.83 23.05
C LEU A 682 -2.60 34.87 24.38
N GLY A 683 -1.41 34.24 24.45
CA GLY A 683 -0.57 34.25 25.64
C GLY A 683 -0.03 35.63 26.02
N ILE A 684 0.10 36.55 25.05
CA ILE A 684 0.48 37.94 25.30
C ILE A 684 -0.72 38.74 25.84
N SER A 685 -1.92 38.56 25.26
CA SER A 685 -3.12 39.29 25.68
C SER A 685 -3.70 38.77 26.99
N PHE A 686 -3.61 37.49 27.27
CA PHE A 686 -4.11 36.79 28.44
C PHE A 686 -3.03 35.94 29.10
N PRO A 687 -1.94 36.54 29.63
CA PRO A 687 -0.76 35.81 30.14
C PRO A 687 -1.11 34.81 31.25
N GLU A 688 -2.16 35.04 32.02
CA GLU A 688 -2.62 34.16 33.10
C GLU A 688 -2.97 32.75 32.62
N ILE A 689 -3.38 32.56 31.37
CA ILE A 689 -3.65 31.25 30.80
C ILE A 689 -2.34 30.46 30.69
N TYR A 690 -1.32 31.04 30.10
CA TYR A 690 0.00 30.40 29.97
C TYR A 690 0.71 30.26 31.33
N GLU A 691 0.53 31.19 32.24
CA GLU A 691 1.04 31.09 33.61
C GLU A 691 0.48 29.86 34.33
N MET A 692 -0.84 29.60 34.22
CA MET A 692 -1.49 28.43 34.79
C MET A 692 -0.95 27.12 34.16
N GLN A 693 -0.82 27.05 32.82
CA GLN A 693 -0.28 25.90 32.15
C GLN A 693 1.18 25.61 32.54
N CYS A 694 2.03 26.61 32.56
CA CYS A 694 3.42 26.49 33.04
C CYS A 694 3.48 26.02 34.48
N ARG A 695 2.61 26.58 35.37
CA ARG A 695 2.48 26.14 36.76
C ARG A 695 2.12 24.66 36.84
N ALA A 696 1.12 24.20 36.09
CA ALA A 696 0.72 22.81 36.04
C ALA A 696 1.88 21.88 35.62
N ILE A 697 2.65 22.26 34.59
CA ILE A 697 3.80 21.49 34.10
C ILE A 697 4.90 21.40 35.17
N PHE A 698 5.29 22.53 35.75
CA PHE A 698 6.40 22.57 36.72
C PHE A 698 6.05 21.93 38.06
N GLU A 699 4.81 22.08 38.54
CA GLU A 699 4.35 21.39 39.75
C GLU A 699 4.28 19.86 39.55
N SER A 700 3.95 19.43 38.34
CA SER A 700 3.98 17.99 37.94
C SER A 700 5.40 17.42 37.98
N LEU A 701 6.39 18.20 37.53
CA LEU A 701 7.80 17.82 37.62
C LEU A 701 8.30 17.74 39.06
N VAL A 702 7.92 18.71 39.88
CA VAL A 702 8.24 18.68 41.31
C VAL A 702 7.66 17.44 41.96
N HIS A 703 6.40 17.09 41.63
CA HIS A 703 5.77 15.87 42.11
C HIS A 703 6.56 14.61 41.67
N CYS A 704 6.94 14.53 40.42
CA CYS A 704 7.73 13.41 39.89
C CYS A 704 9.11 13.32 40.54
N LYS A 705 9.81 14.44 40.75
CA LYS A 705 11.12 14.47 41.43
C LYS A 705 11.02 14.03 42.88
N LYS A 706 10.03 14.53 43.64
CA LYS A 706 9.76 14.12 45.03
C LYS A 706 9.51 12.61 45.14
N ASN A 707 8.88 12.02 44.10
CA ASN A 707 8.59 10.56 44.02
C ASN A 707 9.71 9.74 43.34
N LYS A 708 10.91 10.30 43.19
CA LYS A 708 12.13 9.65 42.70
C LYS A 708 12.01 9.05 41.26
N TYR A 709 11.15 9.60 40.39
CA TYR A 709 11.17 9.29 38.99
C TYR A 709 12.46 9.81 38.34
N ARG A 710 12.94 9.16 37.27
CA ARG A 710 14.12 9.61 36.51
C ARG A 710 13.88 11.03 36.00
N SER A 711 14.97 11.79 35.86
CA SER A 711 14.88 13.18 35.38
C SER A 711 14.18 13.26 34.03
N ILE A 712 13.08 13.97 33.98
CA ILE A 712 12.35 14.34 32.77
C ILE A 712 12.68 15.79 32.49
N THR A 713 13.05 16.07 31.24
CA THR A 713 13.28 17.46 30.79
C THR A 713 12.09 17.83 29.88
N PRO A 714 11.10 18.60 30.41
CA PRO A 714 10.05 19.13 29.57
C PRO A 714 10.59 20.17 28.62
N GLU A 715 10.05 20.16 27.43
CA GLU A 715 10.34 21.14 26.38
C GLU A 715 9.07 21.95 26.15
N ILE A 716 9.07 23.22 26.66
CA ILE A 716 7.94 24.13 26.56
C ILE A 716 7.96 24.77 25.18
N MET A 717 6.93 24.53 24.38
CA MET A 717 6.82 24.97 23.00
C MET A 717 5.81 26.11 22.87
N ILE A 718 6.31 27.27 22.44
CA ILE A 718 5.48 28.46 22.18
C ILE A 718 4.96 28.37 20.73
N PRO A 719 3.65 28.29 20.48
CA PRO A 719 3.08 28.26 19.15
C PRO A 719 3.03 29.62 18.48
N LEU A 720 2.96 29.63 17.14
CA LEU A 720 2.65 30.79 16.29
C LEU A 720 3.59 31.97 16.38
N VAL A 721 4.82 31.78 16.84
CA VAL A 721 5.82 32.87 16.96
C VAL A 721 6.24 33.34 15.58
N SER A 722 6.23 34.66 15.38
CA SER A 722 6.63 35.32 14.13
C SER A 722 7.81 36.28 14.31
N THR A 723 8.04 36.73 15.55
CA THR A 723 9.08 37.76 15.88
C THR A 723 9.96 37.34 17.07
N LYS A 724 11.14 37.95 17.15
CA LYS A 724 12.02 37.83 18.32
C LYS A 724 11.35 38.27 19.62
N ALA A 725 10.60 39.38 19.59
CA ALA A 725 9.98 39.96 20.77
C ALA A 725 8.90 39.01 21.37
N GLU A 726 8.12 38.31 20.52
CA GLU A 726 7.12 37.37 21.01
C GLU A 726 7.76 36.22 21.79
N ILE A 727 8.81 35.58 21.25
CA ILE A 727 9.48 34.48 21.94
C ILE A 727 10.19 34.96 23.22
N GLU A 728 10.75 36.18 23.23
CA GLU A 728 11.41 36.75 24.37
C GLU A 728 10.42 37.02 25.53
N ILE A 729 9.27 37.60 25.25
CA ILE A 729 8.21 37.87 26.24
C ILE A 729 7.71 36.52 26.82
N MET A 730 7.43 35.56 25.97
CA MET A 730 6.93 34.26 26.41
C MET A 730 7.98 33.47 27.19
N LYS A 731 9.25 33.46 26.78
CA LYS A 731 10.32 32.80 27.52
C LYS A 731 10.50 33.43 28.93
N ASN A 732 10.41 34.76 29.03
CA ASN A 732 10.49 35.45 30.33
C ASN A 732 9.30 35.06 31.22
N LEU A 733 8.10 34.92 30.69
CA LEU A 733 6.95 34.43 31.43
C LEU A 733 7.20 32.99 31.95
N VAL A 734 7.66 32.06 31.09
CA VAL A 734 7.95 30.67 31.48
C VAL A 734 9.02 30.63 32.57
N ASN A 735 10.11 31.37 32.40
CA ASN A 735 11.22 31.44 33.40
C ASN A 735 10.76 31.97 34.75
N ARG A 736 9.97 33.04 34.78
CA ARG A 736 9.40 33.60 36.00
C ARG A 736 8.57 32.58 36.78
N ILE A 737 7.72 31.80 36.09
CA ILE A 737 6.91 30.78 36.75
C ILE A 737 7.78 29.61 37.21
N ALA A 738 8.76 29.19 36.43
CA ALA A 738 9.70 28.14 36.82
C ALA A 738 10.49 28.54 38.09
N GLU A 739 11.04 29.78 38.14
CA GLU A 739 11.74 30.30 39.32
C GLU A 739 10.82 30.33 40.54
N LYS A 740 9.59 30.79 40.40
CA LYS A 740 8.62 30.83 41.49
C LYS A 740 8.39 29.41 42.06
N ILE A 741 8.14 28.42 41.22
CA ILE A 741 7.89 27.03 41.64
C ILE A 741 9.15 26.40 42.26
N GLN A 742 10.34 26.68 41.71
CA GLN A 742 11.61 26.20 42.27
C GLN A 742 11.81 26.76 43.70
N ASN A 743 11.55 28.02 43.90
CA ASN A 743 11.70 28.67 45.21
C ASN A 743 10.64 28.16 46.21
N GLU A 744 9.36 28.04 45.81
CA GLU A 744 8.29 27.48 46.63
C GLU A 744 8.58 26.05 47.11
N ASN A 745 9.33 25.26 46.35
CA ASN A 745 9.56 23.84 46.66
C ASN A 745 11.01 23.52 47.04
N ASN A 746 11.95 24.47 46.93
CA ASN A 746 13.38 24.30 47.10
C ASN A 746 13.93 23.12 46.21
N ILE A 747 13.48 23.04 44.97
CA ILE A 747 13.86 22.02 44.02
C ILE A 747 14.25 22.66 42.69
N LYS A 748 15.47 22.40 42.21
CA LYS A 748 15.89 22.80 40.84
C LYS A 748 15.17 22.00 39.77
N ILE A 749 14.66 22.66 38.73
CA ILE A 749 13.96 22.10 37.58
C ILE A 749 14.78 22.37 36.33
N ASP A 750 15.06 21.33 35.53
CA ASP A 750 15.68 21.46 34.22
C ASP A 750 14.57 21.42 33.15
N TYR A 751 14.55 22.39 32.25
CA TYR A 751 13.59 22.52 31.17
C TYR A 751 14.19 23.24 29.96
N LEU A 752 13.56 23.15 28.81
CA LEU A 752 13.90 23.89 27.60
C LEU A 752 12.71 24.74 27.16
N VAL A 753 12.97 25.91 26.59
CA VAL A 753 11.94 26.78 26.00
C VAL A 753 12.26 26.97 24.52
N GLY A 754 11.37 26.56 23.66
CA GLY A 754 11.51 26.70 22.23
C GLY A 754 10.22 27.13 21.55
N THR A 755 10.20 27.08 20.27
CA THR A 755 9.03 27.54 19.51
C THR A 755 8.68 26.61 18.36
N MET A 756 7.42 26.64 17.95
CA MET A 756 6.97 26.09 16.68
C MET A 756 7.32 27.06 15.56
N ILE A 757 8.00 26.57 14.52
CA ILE A 757 8.26 27.32 13.29
C ILE A 757 7.22 26.85 12.27
N GLU A 758 6.22 27.69 12.07
CA GLU A 758 5.04 27.33 11.28
C GLU A 758 4.51 28.47 10.39
N LEU A 759 5.21 29.61 10.42
CA LEU A 759 4.93 30.77 9.60
C LEU A 759 6.12 31.10 8.70
N PRO A 760 5.93 31.46 7.42
CA PRO A 760 7.03 31.86 6.52
C PRO A 760 7.88 33.02 7.08
N ARG A 761 7.26 33.97 7.80
CA ARG A 761 7.98 35.06 8.49
C ARG A 761 8.95 34.50 9.54
N ALA A 762 8.52 33.54 10.35
CA ALA A 762 9.37 32.91 11.35
C ALA A 762 10.57 32.20 10.72
N VAL A 763 10.38 31.54 9.56
CA VAL A 763 11.45 30.92 8.77
C VAL A 763 12.50 31.95 8.36
N ILE A 764 12.06 33.07 7.78
CA ILE A 764 12.98 34.13 7.35
C ILE A 764 13.74 34.75 8.53
N LYS A 765 13.09 34.88 9.68
CA LYS A 765 13.65 35.44 10.92
C LYS A 765 14.20 34.42 11.92
N ALA A 766 14.31 33.14 11.50
CA ALA A 766 14.73 32.03 12.36
C ALA A 766 16.06 32.29 13.13
N GLY A 767 17.03 32.98 12.51
CA GLY A 767 18.27 33.33 13.18
C GLY A 767 18.08 34.29 14.35
N GLU A 768 17.17 35.27 14.28
CA GLU A 768 16.82 36.17 15.36
C GLU A 768 16.08 35.45 16.49
N ILE A 769 15.12 34.59 16.12
CA ILE A 769 14.32 33.78 17.04
C ILE A 769 15.22 32.78 17.80
N ALA A 770 16.21 32.19 17.15
CA ALA A 770 17.16 31.23 17.73
C ALA A 770 18.02 31.77 18.86
N LYS A 771 18.12 33.10 19.02
CA LYS A 771 18.81 33.71 20.16
C LYS A 771 18.09 33.42 21.49
N HIS A 772 16.77 33.22 21.42
CA HIS A 772 15.93 33.05 22.59
C HIS A 772 15.28 31.64 22.67
N ALA A 773 15.47 30.80 21.65
CA ALA A 773 14.93 29.46 21.62
C ALA A 773 15.98 28.38 21.81
N ASP A 774 15.68 27.38 22.65
CA ASP A 774 16.51 26.21 22.88
C ASP A 774 16.25 25.10 21.84
N PHE A 775 15.08 25.13 21.20
CA PHE A 775 14.72 24.21 20.10
C PHE A 775 13.74 24.86 19.13
N PHE A 776 13.74 24.33 17.91
CA PHE A 776 12.69 24.56 16.90
C PHE A 776 11.95 23.25 16.61
N SER A 777 10.62 23.32 16.61
CA SER A 777 9.77 22.26 16.09
C SER A 777 9.01 22.80 14.88
N PHE A 778 9.20 22.20 13.71
CA PHE A 778 8.51 22.64 12.51
C PHE A 778 7.06 22.14 12.52
N GLY A 779 6.11 23.06 12.63
CA GLY A 779 4.66 22.81 12.52
C GLY A 779 4.27 22.77 11.04
N THR A 780 4.53 21.63 10.37
CA THR A 780 4.43 21.55 8.92
C THR A 780 3.01 21.65 8.40
N ASN A 781 1.99 21.40 9.21
CA ASN A 781 0.60 21.61 8.78
C ASN A 781 0.36 23.09 8.50
N ASP A 782 0.61 23.98 9.48
CA ASP A 782 0.39 25.41 9.33
C ASP A 782 1.42 26.06 8.39
N LEU A 783 2.66 25.57 8.38
CA LEU A 783 3.66 26.03 7.42
C LEU A 783 3.24 25.74 5.98
N THR A 784 2.65 24.57 5.70
CA THR A 784 2.11 24.22 4.39
C THR A 784 0.92 25.13 4.05
N GLN A 785 -0.06 25.26 4.95
CA GLN A 785 -1.23 26.12 4.75
C GLN A 785 -0.83 27.56 4.41
N THR A 786 0.08 28.12 5.18
CA THR A 786 0.51 29.52 5.02
C THR A 786 1.40 29.74 3.80
N THR A 787 2.16 28.72 3.38
CA THR A 787 3.01 28.79 2.19
C THR A 787 2.19 28.74 0.92
N PHE A 788 1.20 27.84 0.86
CA PHE A 788 0.31 27.71 -0.29
C PHE A 788 -0.86 28.68 -0.27
N GLY A 789 -1.21 29.27 0.87
CA GLY A 789 -2.44 30.04 1.04
C GLY A 789 -3.69 29.16 0.92
N ILE A 790 -3.62 27.91 1.37
CA ILE A 790 -4.68 26.90 1.27
C ILE A 790 -5.07 26.46 2.68
N SER A 791 -6.37 26.50 2.99
CA SER A 791 -6.93 25.89 4.19
C SER A 791 -6.96 24.36 4.01
N ARG A 792 -6.42 23.61 4.96
CA ARG A 792 -6.47 22.14 4.97
C ARG A 792 -7.91 21.63 5.01
N ASP A 793 -8.75 22.27 5.83
CA ASP A 793 -10.14 21.83 6.03
C ASP A 793 -11.00 22.07 4.80
N ASP A 794 -10.69 23.10 4.00
CA ASP A 794 -11.41 23.42 2.77
C ASP A 794 -10.81 22.80 1.50
N SER A 795 -9.58 22.29 1.57
CA SER A 795 -8.83 21.81 0.41
C SER A 795 -9.49 20.62 -0.30
N GLY A 796 -10.24 19.80 0.43
CA GLY A 796 -10.97 18.66 -0.12
C GLY A 796 -11.94 19.00 -1.27
N LYS A 797 -12.35 20.27 -1.39
CA LYS A 797 -13.25 20.74 -2.45
C LYS A 797 -12.59 20.86 -3.83
N PHE A 798 -11.25 21.00 -3.91
CA PHE A 798 -10.54 21.28 -5.17
C PHE A 798 -9.20 20.51 -5.32
N LEU A 799 -8.68 19.94 -4.24
CA LEU A 799 -7.36 19.33 -4.26
C LEU A 799 -7.28 18.11 -5.20
N ASN A 800 -8.37 17.34 -5.30
CA ASN A 800 -8.45 16.22 -6.24
C ASN A 800 -8.31 16.70 -7.69
N ASP A 801 -8.97 17.80 -8.05
CA ASP A 801 -8.88 18.39 -9.39
C ASP A 801 -7.44 18.85 -9.69
N TYR A 802 -6.74 19.39 -8.70
CA TYR A 802 -5.34 19.82 -8.83
C TYR A 802 -4.42 18.63 -9.08
N ILE A 803 -4.65 17.49 -8.42
CA ILE A 803 -3.86 16.26 -8.61
C ILE A 803 -4.17 15.63 -9.97
N GLU A 804 -5.46 15.59 -10.37
CA GLU A 804 -5.88 15.05 -11.66
C GLU A 804 -5.34 15.86 -12.84
N ASN A 805 -5.34 17.19 -12.73
CA ASN A 805 -4.77 18.10 -13.72
C ASN A 805 -3.24 18.23 -13.64
N LYS A 806 -2.58 17.45 -12.74
CA LYS A 806 -1.12 17.46 -12.55
C LYS A 806 -0.53 18.81 -12.15
N ILE A 807 -1.32 19.64 -11.44
CA ILE A 807 -0.85 20.88 -10.82
C ILE A 807 -0.03 20.52 -9.59
N PHE A 808 -0.49 19.53 -8.82
CA PHE A 808 0.28 18.89 -7.75
C PHE A 808 0.54 17.42 -8.11
N ASP A 809 1.76 16.95 -7.84
CA ASP A 809 2.10 15.52 -8.01
C ASP A 809 1.49 14.66 -6.90
N VAL A 810 1.40 15.21 -5.68
CA VAL A 810 0.89 14.56 -4.45
C VAL A 810 0.24 15.63 -3.60
N ASP A 811 -0.70 15.23 -2.75
CA ASP A 811 -1.29 16.08 -1.71
C ASP A 811 -0.19 16.66 -0.81
N PRO A 812 -0.03 18.00 -0.74
CA PRO A 812 1.01 18.67 0.04
C PRO A 812 0.83 18.49 1.57
N PHE A 813 -0.32 17.99 2.03
CA PHE A 813 -0.56 17.66 3.43
C PHE A 813 -0.15 16.22 3.81
N ILE A 814 0.12 15.36 2.83
CA ILE A 814 0.60 13.97 3.04
C ILE A 814 2.13 13.93 3.07
N SER A 815 2.80 14.55 2.10
CA SER A 815 4.25 14.60 2.00
C SER A 815 4.74 16.04 1.92
N ILE A 816 5.89 16.33 2.54
CA ILE A 816 6.49 17.68 2.49
C ILE A 816 6.73 18.07 1.03
N ASP A 817 6.12 19.17 0.63
CA ASP A 817 6.34 19.82 -0.65
C ASP A 817 7.75 20.40 -0.76
N GLU A 818 8.25 20.57 -1.99
CA GLU A 818 9.60 21.05 -2.26
C GLU A 818 9.84 22.45 -1.65
N VAL A 819 8.91 23.39 -1.82
CA VAL A 819 9.04 24.77 -1.31
C VAL A 819 8.95 24.81 0.21
N VAL A 820 8.05 24.03 0.81
CA VAL A 820 7.98 23.89 2.28
C VAL A 820 9.29 23.27 2.80
N GLY A 821 9.85 22.30 2.09
CA GLY A 821 11.15 21.72 2.38
C GLY A 821 12.30 22.74 2.35
N GLU A 822 12.33 23.62 1.36
CA GLU A 822 13.31 24.72 1.28
C GLU A 822 13.18 25.67 2.47
N LEU A 823 11.96 26.02 2.86
CA LEU A 823 11.72 26.86 4.05
C LEU A 823 12.25 26.20 5.33
N ILE A 824 12.01 24.91 5.53
CA ILE A 824 12.55 24.15 6.69
C ILE A 824 14.09 24.15 6.66
N GLU A 825 14.71 23.97 5.51
CA GLU A 825 16.16 23.98 5.36
C GLU A 825 16.75 25.37 5.65
N ILE A 826 16.11 26.45 5.17
CA ILE A 826 16.51 27.85 5.46
C ILE A 826 16.47 28.11 6.96
N ALA A 827 15.36 27.78 7.63
CA ALA A 827 15.22 28.00 9.08
C ALA A 827 16.22 27.17 9.89
N SER A 828 16.45 25.92 9.48
CA SER A 828 17.43 25.03 10.12
C SER A 828 18.85 25.59 10.02
N LYS A 829 19.27 26.04 8.85
CA LYS A 829 20.60 26.65 8.62
C LYS A 829 20.78 27.95 9.42
N LYS A 830 19.79 28.86 9.40
CA LYS A 830 19.81 30.12 10.16
C LYS A 830 19.83 29.88 11.67
N GLY A 831 19.01 28.92 12.13
CA GLY A 831 18.95 28.53 13.54
C GLY A 831 20.29 27.98 14.04
N LYS A 832 20.84 26.98 13.36
CA LYS A 832 22.13 26.36 13.71
C LYS A 832 23.31 27.34 13.58
N LYS A 833 23.27 28.31 12.65
CA LYS A 833 24.29 29.36 12.52
C LYS A 833 24.31 30.25 13.76
N GLN A 834 23.15 30.60 14.28
CA GLN A 834 23.02 31.50 15.46
C GLN A 834 23.22 30.73 16.77
N ASN A 835 22.65 29.56 16.91
CA ASN A 835 22.74 28.70 18.08
C ASN A 835 23.13 27.28 17.65
N LYS A 836 24.42 26.93 17.80
CA LYS A 836 24.92 25.59 17.39
C LYS A 836 24.26 24.42 18.15
N LYS A 837 23.75 24.69 19.38
CA LYS A 837 23.13 23.67 20.23
C LYS A 837 21.62 23.55 20.03
N ILE A 838 21.02 24.41 19.19
CA ILE A 838 19.58 24.39 18.98
C ILE A 838 19.15 23.02 18.49
N LYS A 839 18.15 22.42 19.14
CA LYS A 839 17.53 21.17 18.74
C LYS A 839 16.51 21.44 17.63
N LEU A 840 16.51 20.64 16.59
CA LEU A 840 15.62 20.77 15.44
C LEU A 840 14.76 19.53 15.28
N GLY A 841 13.45 19.69 15.18
CA GLY A 841 12.52 18.60 14.95
C GLY A 841 11.30 19.01 14.14
N ILE A 842 10.50 18.02 13.78
CA ILE A 842 9.22 18.21 13.09
C ILE A 842 8.11 17.54 13.89
N CYS A 843 6.95 18.15 13.96
CA CYS A 843 5.80 17.62 14.69
C CYS A 843 4.47 17.61 13.90
N GLY A 844 4.45 18.08 12.66
CA GLY A 844 3.31 17.96 11.75
C GLY A 844 3.09 16.51 11.31
N GLU A 845 1.99 16.25 10.64
CA GLU A 845 1.61 14.89 10.18
C GLU A 845 2.65 14.27 9.24
N HIS A 846 3.39 15.07 8.51
CA HIS A 846 4.51 14.67 7.68
C HIS A 846 5.60 13.89 8.46
N GLY A 847 5.65 14.02 9.80
CA GLY A 847 6.57 13.25 10.65
C GLY A 847 6.38 11.74 10.59
N GLY A 848 5.23 11.26 10.11
CA GLY A 848 4.91 9.85 9.87
C GLY A 848 5.09 9.38 8.41
N ASP A 849 5.35 10.29 7.46
CA ASP A 849 5.50 9.96 6.04
C ASP A 849 6.94 9.55 5.69
N PRO A 850 7.16 8.38 5.07
CA PRO A 850 8.51 7.91 4.72
C PRO A 850 9.33 8.86 3.85
N LYS A 851 8.70 9.57 2.88
CA LYS A 851 9.40 10.54 2.01
C LYS A 851 9.86 11.75 2.80
N SER A 852 8.98 12.27 3.65
CA SER A 852 9.26 13.41 4.53
C SER A 852 10.34 13.06 5.56
N ILE A 853 10.33 11.85 6.11
CA ILE A 853 11.37 11.37 7.04
C ILE A 853 12.73 11.27 6.34
N TYR A 854 12.75 10.80 5.08
CA TYR A 854 13.97 10.78 4.28
C TYR A 854 14.52 12.19 4.09
N PHE A 855 13.67 13.18 3.78
CA PHE A 855 14.05 14.58 3.68
C PHE A 855 14.61 15.11 5.02
N CYS A 856 13.91 14.89 6.14
CA CYS A 856 14.36 15.32 7.48
C CYS A 856 15.73 14.72 7.85
N SER A 857 15.94 13.44 7.54
CA SER A 857 17.24 12.77 7.74
C SER A 857 18.33 13.40 6.86
N LYS A 858 18.01 13.75 5.61
CA LYS A 858 18.95 14.36 4.64
C LYS A 858 19.45 15.72 5.13
N ILE A 859 18.56 16.59 5.63
CA ILE A 859 18.90 17.93 6.10
C ILE A 859 19.45 17.94 7.54
N GLY A 860 19.42 16.81 8.24
CA GLY A 860 20.05 16.64 9.56
C GLY A 860 19.22 17.19 10.70
N LEU A 861 17.90 16.97 10.70
CA LEU A 861 17.08 17.22 11.89
C LEU A 861 17.44 16.23 13.00
N ASP A 862 17.19 16.60 14.24
CA ASP A 862 17.49 15.80 15.43
C ASP A 862 16.40 14.75 15.67
N TYR A 863 15.11 15.10 15.41
CA TYR A 863 13.98 14.17 15.57
C TYR A 863 12.83 14.46 14.60
N VAL A 864 11.99 13.43 14.42
CA VAL A 864 10.64 13.55 13.85
C VAL A 864 9.62 13.07 14.88
N SER A 865 8.41 13.64 14.84
CA SER A 865 7.31 13.25 15.71
C SER A 865 6.08 12.95 14.89
N CYS A 866 5.40 11.85 15.19
CA CYS A 866 4.25 11.33 14.46
C CYS A 866 3.21 10.72 15.40
N SER A 867 2.04 10.36 14.90
CA SER A 867 1.06 9.63 15.70
C SER A 867 1.62 8.31 16.24
N PRO A 868 1.14 7.80 17.39
CA PRO A 868 1.68 6.60 18.05
C PRO A 868 1.83 5.39 17.12
N TYR A 869 0.81 5.10 16.32
CA TYR A 869 0.82 3.97 15.38
C TYR A 869 1.82 4.13 14.22
N ARG A 870 2.23 5.35 13.91
CA ARG A 870 3.25 5.62 12.87
C ARG A 870 4.69 5.54 13.38
N VAL A 871 4.91 5.38 14.68
CA VAL A 871 6.26 5.26 15.28
C VAL A 871 7.08 4.13 14.66
N PRO A 872 6.58 2.89 14.47
CA PRO A 872 7.33 1.83 13.81
C PRO A 872 7.67 2.14 12.35
N VAL A 873 6.73 2.74 11.60
CA VAL A 873 6.95 3.20 10.21
C VAL A 873 8.08 4.22 10.17
N ALA A 874 8.06 5.20 11.08
CA ALA A 874 9.09 6.23 11.18
C ALA A 874 10.47 5.66 11.55
N ARG A 875 10.55 4.71 12.48
CA ARG A 875 11.79 4.02 12.87
C ARG A 875 12.43 3.30 11.68
N LEU A 876 11.61 2.56 10.91
CA LEU A 876 12.08 1.84 9.73
C LEU A 876 12.52 2.81 8.62
N SER A 877 11.72 3.84 8.35
CA SER A 877 12.02 4.87 7.32
C SER A 877 13.31 5.62 7.62
N ALA A 878 13.53 6.02 8.88
CA ALA A 878 14.76 6.68 9.30
C ALA A 878 15.99 5.79 9.13
N ALA A 879 15.87 4.48 9.42
CA ALA A 879 16.94 3.52 9.19
C ALA A 879 17.24 3.34 7.70
N GLN A 880 16.20 3.23 6.88
CA GLN A 880 16.36 3.15 5.42
C GLN A 880 17.02 4.40 4.85
N ALA A 881 16.64 5.58 5.33
CA ALA A 881 17.25 6.85 4.91
C ALA A 881 18.77 6.88 5.18
N GLU A 882 19.19 6.51 6.38
CA GLU A 882 20.60 6.49 6.76
C GLU A 882 21.40 5.41 5.98
N ILE A 883 20.81 4.22 5.77
CA ILE A 883 21.45 3.18 4.96
C ILE A 883 21.63 3.65 3.52
N LYS A 884 20.61 4.24 2.90
CA LYS A 884 20.70 4.77 1.51
C LYS A 884 21.72 5.89 1.37
N LYS A 885 21.78 6.82 2.34
CA LYS A 885 22.76 7.91 2.38
C LYS A 885 24.20 7.37 2.37
N ASN A 886 24.49 6.35 3.14
CA ASN A 886 25.80 5.72 3.21
C ASN A 886 26.19 4.97 1.92
N TYR A 887 25.22 4.38 1.21
CA TYR A 887 25.47 3.78 -0.12
C TYR A 887 25.85 4.85 -1.15
N ILE A 888 25.13 5.97 -1.21
CA ILE A 888 25.42 7.07 -2.17
C ILE A 888 26.79 7.69 -1.89
N SER A 889 27.17 7.87 -0.63
CA SER A 889 28.49 8.43 -0.25
C SER A 889 29.63 7.48 -0.62
N SER A 890 29.47 6.18 -0.44
CA SER A 890 30.48 5.18 -0.85
C SER A 890 30.68 5.11 -2.35
N PHE A 891 29.62 5.30 -3.17
CA PHE A 891 29.73 5.39 -4.63
C PHE A 891 30.44 6.67 -5.08
N LYS A 892 30.17 7.81 -4.41
CA LYS A 892 30.84 9.08 -4.74
C LYS A 892 32.34 9.06 -4.36
N SER A 893 32.70 8.43 -3.24
CA SER A 893 34.09 8.26 -2.85
C SER A 893 34.85 7.27 -3.75
N ALA A 894 34.20 6.23 -4.25
CA ALA A 894 34.79 5.28 -5.21
C ALA A 894 34.90 5.88 -6.62
N ALA A 895 34.00 6.82 -7.01
CA ALA A 895 34.05 7.52 -8.29
C ALA A 895 35.01 8.72 -8.28
N GLY A 896 35.37 9.27 -7.11
CA GLY A 896 36.36 10.32 -6.95
C GLY A 896 37.80 9.81 -6.74
N ALA A 897 37.99 8.48 -6.63
CA ALA A 897 39.26 7.80 -6.53
C ALA A 897 39.71 7.13 -7.86
N LEU A 898 38.96 7.31 -8.95
CA LEU A 898 39.26 6.98 -10.33
C LEU A 898 39.36 8.27 -11.16
#